data_068f68da778ce573acc6552a5bf4a8c0
#
_entry.id   068f68da778ce573acc6552a5bf4a8c0
#
_cell.length_a   1.000
_cell.length_b   1.000
_cell.length_c   1.000
_cell.angle_alpha   90.00
_cell.angle_beta   90.00
_cell.angle_gamma   90.00
#
_symmetry.space_group_name_H-M   'P 1'
#
loop_
_entity.id
_entity.type
_entity.pdbx_description
1 polymer ?
#
loop_
_entity_poly.entity_id
_entity_poly.type
_entity_poly.pdbx_seq_one_letter_code
_entity_poly.pdbx_strand_id
1 'polypeptide(L)'
;MNIPNTGLNTVNFNINASYALSKKFKIDGNLNYNRQFTDNIPDVSYGPNSVIYSMTIWTGADWNIDDMKSYWQPGKEGIQSKFAEYQRYHNPYFMSYEWLRGHYKNDITGNIALSYKPTNDFEAILRSNITANNTLRNEKMPYSAHPYGRELNRGDYREDVRSLFDNNIEALGKYTHKFSNGINLDAVAGVNARNFTYQSSFTTTDYLNVPGLYSFANSLNAIKAYNFHSDMLVLSSYYSAGVDFGKYLSLTTTGRVDKSSTLLINNNTYFYPSFSAASVISDYVKMPEVISFLKVRASYASAKSPNTQQYIGPAGYPIGYGNPYVSVYGGPSYSLSNPAYSINTVYNGSTGASAPLNAIDSSIKSSEVTSTEFGFDVKFLKNRIGLAATFFDNINGPGIRNFPISQTTGITAFTTNAIKTEVKGAEISLTGSPLRSAKGLNWDIVANWSTFKETYKDLPSNFESYQFHQGDRVDKIYSGVTAKTADGQVINNSAGYPIYLPKAQYVGHADADWSWSVYNKFNYKAWSFAFQFDGKVGGVVQDRVMRKGIEGGSNIFTVQGAVGVARAYEAAHYNDPGFKGTYVGEGVQISNGKAITYDPTTGVITNLSALQFSKNTGVVNYIQDYVSSFFNDFEHTSVSKTYGKLREVVITYSLPKELIGKKSFISKVDVSLVGRNLLYFFPDRFKDMDIDQYSGRDYNSGNSKEYNLQTPTTRSYGINLNIVF
;
A
#
# COMPACT_ATOMS: atom_id res chain seq x y z
N MET A 1 4.58 -14.20 16.61
CA MET A 1 4.60 -14.04 15.15
C MET A 1 4.42 -15.40 14.48
N ASN A 2 3.96 -15.42 13.23
CA ASN A 2 3.69 -16.68 12.51
C ASN A 2 4.97 -17.34 11.96
N ILE A 3 6.10 -16.63 11.95
CA ILE A 3 7.41 -17.14 11.51
C ILE A 3 8.24 -17.42 12.77
N PRO A 4 8.82 -18.62 12.90
CA PRO A 4 9.65 -18.97 14.06
C PRO A 4 10.85 -18.03 14.22
N ASN A 5 11.37 -17.90 15.44
CA ASN A 5 12.55 -17.09 15.77
C ASN A 5 12.47 -15.63 15.29
N THR A 6 11.28 -15.07 15.19
CA THR A 6 11.08 -13.67 14.79
C THR A 6 10.28 -12.92 15.84
N GLY A 7 10.53 -11.63 15.95
CA GLY A 7 9.84 -10.77 16.93
C GLY A 7 9.98 -9.31 16.58
N LEU A 8 9.20 -8.48 17.25
CA LEU A 8 9.37 -7.03 17.27
C LEU A 8 8.94 -6.53 18.65
N ASN A 9 9.87 -5.91 19.36
CA ASN A 9 9.61 -5.23 20.60
C ASN A 9 9.39 -3.74 20.34
N THR A 10 8.40 -3.16 21.01
CA THR A 10 8.10 -1.73 20.87
C THR A 10 7.93 -1.11 22.26
N VAL A 11 8.60 -0.01 22.50
CA VAL A 11 8.46 0.82 23.71
C VAL A 11 8.06 2.21 23.29
N ASN A 12 6.93 2.67 23.78
CA ASN A 12 6.41 4.02 23.56
C ASN A 12 6.43 4.82 24.86
N PHE A 13 6.92 6.05 24.76
CA PHE A 13 6.88 7.00 25.84
C PHE A 13 6.32 8.34 25.32
N ASN A 14 5.30 8.86 25.99
CA ASN A 14 4.65 10.11 25.59
C ASN A 14 4.57 11.05 26.79
N ILE A 15 4.99 12.31 26.59
CA ILE A 15 4.82 13.40 27.56
C ILE A 15 4.07 14.52 26.88
N ASN A 16 3.05 15.03 27.56
CA ASN A 16 2.37 16.26 27.21
C ASN A 16 2.46 17.20 28.42
N ALA A 17 2.94 18.41 28.17
CA ALA A 17 3.08 19.44 29.19
C ALA A 17 2.46 20.75 28.71
N SER A 18 1.79 21.44 29.61
CA SER A 18 1.22 22.75 29.38
C SER A 18 1.48 23.63 30.61
N TYR A 19 2.09 24.78 30.42
CA TYR A 19 2.43 25.69 31.50
C TYR A 19 2.06 27.14 31.14
N ALA A 20 1.26 27.76 32.00
CA ALA A 20 0.93 29.17 31.90
C ALA A 20 2.00 30.00 32.63
N LEU A 21 2.89 30.63 31.88
CA LEU A 21 3.89 31.56 32.41
C LEU A 21 3.25 32.81 33.03
N SER A 22 2.12 33.23 32.44
CA SER A 22 1.31 34.34 32.93
C SER A 22 -0.10 34.23 32.35
N LYS A 23 -0.99 35.17 32.66
CA LYS A 23 -2.34 35.28 32.05
C LYS A 23 -2.27 35.45 30.52
N LYS A 24 -1.14 35.93 29.98
CA LYS A 24 -0.95 36.22 28.55
C LYS A 24 0.00 35.26 27.84
N PHE A 25 0.85 34.56 28.57
CA PHE A 25 1.88 33.66 27.99
C PHE A 25 1.67 32.23 28.44
N LYS A 26 1.69 31.32 27.47
CA LYS A 26 1.53 29.89 27.66
C LYS A 26 2.57 29.13 26.84
N ILE A 27 3.16 28.10 27.42
CA ILE A 27 4.00 27.12 26.72
C ILE A 27 3.28 25.79 26.71
N ASP A 28 3.13 25.21 25.54
CA ASP A 28 2.64 23.86 25.33
C ASP A 28 3.76 23.03 24.67
N GLY A 29 3.91 21.79 25.10
CA GLY A 29 4.87 20.89 24.50
C GLY A 29 4.39 19.45 24.57
N ASN A 30 4.72 18.70 23.53
CA ASN A 30 4.58 17.27 23.55
C ASN A 30 5.84 16.61 23.02
N LEU A 31 6.15 15.45 23.54
CA LEU A 31 7.22 14.60 23.10
C LEU A 31 6.73 13.16 23.07
N ASN A 32 6.88 12.51 21.94
CA ASN A 32 6.63 11.09 21.77
C ASN A 32 7.93 10.42 21.33
N TYR A 33 8.35 9.43 22.08
CA TYR A 33 9.49 8.57 21.76
C TYR A 33 8.99 7.16 21.52
N ASN A 34 9.35 6.59 20.36
CA ASN A 34 9.06 5.21 20.01
C ASN A 34 10.37 4.49 19.69
N ARG A 35 10.64 3.41 20.42
CA ARG A 35 11.73 2.50 20.13
C ARG A 35 11.20 1.17 19.65
N GLN A 36 11.65 0.73 18.49
CA GLN A 36 11.42 -0.61 17.94
C GLN A 36 12.75 -1.35 17.88
N PHE A 37 12.78 -2.59 18.34
CA PHE A 37 14.00 -3.38 18.32
C PHE A 37 13.73 -4.88 18.26
N THR A 38 14.57 -5.57 17.51
CA THR A 38 14.61 -7.01 17.41
C THR A 38 15.92 -7.46 16.77
N ASP A 39 16.39 -8.65 17.12
CA ASP A 39 17.55 -9.27 16.49
C ASP A 39 17.16 -10.01 15.20
N ASN A 40 15.88 -10.29 14.98
CA ASN A 40 15.40 -10.93 13.77
C ASN A 40 13.99 -10.47 13.38
N ILE A 41 13.90 -9.68 12.30
CA ILE A 41 12.66 -9.33 11.61
C ILE A 41 12.65 -10.01 10.23
N PRO A 42 11.62 -10.81 9.88
CA PRO A 42 11.61 -11.51 8.60
C PRO A 42 11.37 -10.53 7.44
N ASP A 43 12.00 -10.79 6.32
CA ASP A 43 11.56 -10.24 5.04
C ASP A 43 10.34 -11.05 4.56
N VAL A 44 9.27 -10.36 4.19
CA VAL A 44 7.99 -10.95 3.76
C VAL A 44 7.64 -10.59 2.32
N SER A 45 8.53 -9.89 1.61
CA SER A 45 8.30 -9.49 0.23
C SER A 45 8.65 -10.60 -0.76
N TYR A 46 8.67 -10.28 -2.05
CA TYR A 46 9.08 -11.18 -3.12
C TYR A 46 10.58 -11.50 -3.06
N GLY A 47 10.93 -12.73 -3.37
CA GLY A 47 12.31 -13.14 -3.67
C GLY A 47 12.96 -14.09 -2.65
N PRO A 48 14.20 -14.46 -2.88
CA PRO A 48 14.91 -15.50 -2.11
C PRO A 48 15.17 -15.11 -0.65
N ASN A 49 15.02 -13.85 -0.28
CA ASN A 49 15.17 -13.39 1.11
C ASN A 49 13.89 -13.57 1.94
N SER A 50 12.74 -13.81 1.30
CA SER A 50 11.46 -13.91 1.97
C SER A 50 11.18 -15.33 2.44
N VAL A 51 11.04 -15.52 3.74
CA VAL A 51 10.64 -16.79 4.35
C VAL A 51 9.25 -17.20 3.84
N ILE A 52 8.31 -16.26 3.79
CA ILE A 52 6.94 -16.53 3.31
C ILE A 52 6.94 -16.92 1.84
N TYR A 53 7.71 -16.21 1.00
CA TYR A 53 7.80 -16.54 -0.43
C TYR A 53 8.41 -17.93 -0.67
N SER A 54 9.49 -18.25 0.02
CA SER A 54 10.10 -19.58 -0.07
C SER A 54 9.14 -20.69 0.38
N MET A 55 8.43 -20.47 1.49
CA MET A 55 7.48 -21.44 2.04
C MET A 55 6.23 -21.61 1.17
N THR A 56 5.63 -20.52 0.68
CA THR A 56 4.32 -20.58 -0.01
C THR A 56 4.43 -20.91 -1.48
N ILE A 57 5.57 -20.66 -2.10
CA ILE A 57 5.74 -20.83 -3.55
C ILE A 57 6.62 -22.06 -3.89
N TRP A 58 7.70 -22.27 -3.17
CA TRP A 58 8.76 -23.20 -3.59
C TRP A 58 8.85 -24.49 -2.79
N THR A 59 8.15 -24.62 -1.66
CA THR A 59 7.99 -25.93 -1.00
C THR A 59 6.92 -26.72 -1.73
N GLY A 60 7.20 -27.99 -2.05
CA GLY A 60 6.25 -28.85 -2.76
C GLY A 60 4.98 -29.13 -1.95
N ALA A 61 3.82 -29.19 -2.62
CA ALA A 61 2.54 -29.50 -1.98
C ALA A 61 2.47 -30.91 -1.36
N ASP A 62 3.35 -31.80 -1.81
CA ASP A 62 3.53 -33.16 -1.35
C ASP A 62 4.65 -33.34 -0.29
N TRP A 63 5.24 -32.23 0.18
CA TRP A 63 6.28 -32.28 1.20
C TRP A 63 5.71 -32.20 2.60
N ASN A 64 6.36 -32.96 3.51
CA ASN A 64 6.14 -32.80 4.94
C ASN A 64 6.97 -31.60 5.44
N ILE A 65 6.35 -30.52 5.83
CA ILE A 65 7.05 -29.30 6.28
C ILE A 65 7.88 -29.56 7.55
N ASP A 66 7.54 -30.55 8.37
CA ASP A 66 8.31 -30.90 9.56
C ASP A 66 9.68 -31.46 9.22
N ASP A 67 9.84 -32.10 8.07
CA ASP A 67 11.14 -32.59 7.60
C ASP A 67 12.12 -31.46 7.26
N MET A 68 11.57 -30.28 6.98
CA MET A 68 12.37 -29.07 6.71
C MET A 68 13.07 -28.53 7.97
N LYS A 69 12.66 -28.94 9.17
CA LYS A 69 13.32 -28.56 10.43
C LYS A 69 14.74 -29.08 10.53
N SER A 70 15.04 -30.21 9.88
CA SER A 70 16.37 -30.84 9.81
C SER A 70 17.09 -30.35 8.55
N TYR A 71 17.46 -29.09 8.50
CA TYR A 71 18.02 -28.46 7.30
C TYR A 71 19.53 -28.62 7.12
N TRP A 72 20.27 -29.03 8.16
CA TRP A 72 21.69 -29.33 8.05
C TRP A 72 21.98 -30.69 7.44
N GLN A 73 23.11 -30.81 6.77
CA GLN A 73 23.62 -32.09 6.37
C GLN A 73 23.97 -32.93 7.63
N PRO A 74 23.50 -34.18 7.76
CA PRO A 74 23.80 -35.00 8.92
C PRO A 74 25.30 -35.06 9.23
N GLY A 75 25.67 -34.69 10.47
CA GLY A 75 27.06 -34.63 10.92
C GLY A 75 27.90 -33.46 10.38
N LYS A 76 27.31 -32.52 9.64
CA LYS A 76 27.98 -31.31 9.11
C LYS A 76 27.11 -30.07 9.34
N GLU A 77 26.98 -29.69 10.59
CA GLU A 77 26.30 -28.43 10.94
C GLU A 77 27.03 -27.24 10.26
N GLY A 78 26.25 -26.31 9.70
CA GLY A 78 26.78 -25.21 8.86
C GLY A 78 26.72 -25.47 7.36
N ILE A 79 26.38 -26.71 6.92
CA ILE A 79 26.13 -27.05 5.52
C ILE A 79 24.65 -27.42 5.35
N GLN A 80 23.89 -26.60 4.64
CA GLN A 80 22.49 -26.85 4.35
C GLN A 80 22.32 -27.99 3.36
N SER A 81 21.38 -28.91 3.60
CA SER A 81 21.09 -30.06 2.74
C SER A 81 19.67 -30.10 2.19
N LYS A 82 18.74 -29.34 2.79
CA LYS A 82 17.33 -29.27 2.35
C LYS A 82 16.96 -27.83 1.99
N PHE A 83 16.49 -27.65 0.79
CA PHE A 83 16.16 -26.36 0.19
C PHE A 83 14.68 -26.33 -0.21
N ALA A 84 14.07 -25.15 -0.29
CA ALA A 84 12.78 -25.01 -0.96
C ALA A 84 12.95 -25.16 -2.48
N GLU A 85 13.98 -24.52 -3.05
CA GLU A 85 14.44 -24.76 -4.42
C GLU A 85 15.97 -24.59 -4.42
N TYR A 86 16.68 -25.61 -4.86
CA TYR A 86 18.13 -25.75 -4.66
C TYR A 86 18.97 -24.58 -5.17
N GLN A 87 18.59 -23.98 -6.29
CA GLN A 87 19.46 -22.98 -6.91
C GLN A 87 19.47 -21.64 -6.17
N ARG A 88 18.37 -21.29 -5.44
CA ARG A 88 18.22 -19.92 -4.94
C ARG A 88 17.25 -19.74 -3.75
N TYR A 89 16.36 -20.69 -3.50
CA TYR A 89 15.38 -20.55 -2.42
C TYR A 89 15.71 -21.50 -1.29
N HIS A 90 16.09 -20.91 -0.18
CA HIS A 90 16.52 -21.63 1.00
C HIS A 90 15.36 -22.26 1.75
N ASN A 91 15.71 -23.20 2.61
CA ASN A 91 14.80 -23.78 3.58
C ASN A 91 14.20 -22.66 4.48
N PRO A 92 12.87 -22.58 4.66
CA PRO A 92 12.25 -21.56 5.50
C PRO A 92 12.73 -21.54 6.95
N TYR A 93 13.00 -22.71 7.55
CA TYR A 93 13.56 -22.79 8.89
C TYR A 93 15.01 -22.33 8.96
N PHE A 94 15.85 -22.71 7.99
CA PHE A 94 17.20 -22.19 7.85
C PHE A 94 17.20 -20.65 7.77
N MET A 95 16.34 -20.08 6.94
CA MET A 95 16.21 -18.62 6.83
C MET A 95 15.80 -17.99 8.15
N SER A 96 14.88 -18.63 8.87
CA SER A 96 14.32 -18.09 10.10
C SER A 96 15.29 -18.17 11.29
N TYR A 97 16.12 -19.21 11.37
CA TYR A 97 17.01 -19.45 12.50
C TYR A 97 18.45 -19.00 12.27
N GLU A 98 18.93 -19.04 11.03
CA GLU A 98 20.34 -18.79 10.69
C GLU A 98 20.56 -17.46 9.96
N TRP A 99 19.62 -17.05 9.12
CA TRP A 99 19.72 -15.81 8.35
C TRP A 99 19.03 -14.66 9.08
N LEU A 100 19.75 -14.06 10.02
CA LEU A 100 19.18 -13.11 10.96
C LEU A 100 19.22 -11.68 10.43
N ARG A 101 18.16 -10.92 10.72
CA ARG A 101 17.99 -9.52 10.31
C ARG A 101 17.59 -8.67 11.52
N GLY A 102 18.56 -7.98 12.08
CA GLY A 102 18.32 -7.04 13.19
C GLY A 102 17.66 -5.75 12.70
N HIS A 103 16.78 -5.22 13.54
CA HIS A 103 16.11 -3.95 13.31
C HIS A 103 16.06 -3.16 14.61
N TYR A 104 16.68 -1.98 14.61
CA TYR A 104 16.76 -1.08 15.76
C TYR A 104 16.40 0.32 15.30
N LYS A 105 15.23 0.80 15.72
CA LYS A 105 14.69 2.08 15.28
C LYS A 105 14.31 2.94 16.48
N ASN A 106 14.72 4.20 16.46
CA ASN A 106 14.30 5.21 17.41
C ASN A 106 13.60 6.34 16.65
N ASP A 107 12.35 6.61 17.00
CA ASP A 107 11.56 7.71 16.49
C ASP A 107 11.30 8.72 17.60
N ILE A 108 11.58 9.97 17.33
CA ILE A 108 11.24 11.10 18.19
C ILE A 108 10.31 12.01 17.38
N THR A 109 9.12 12.25 17.87
CA THR A 109 8.23 13.29 17.36
C THR A 109 7.83 14.21 18.50
N GLY A 110 7.83 15.50 18.25
CA GLY A 110 7.46 16.44 19.28
C GLY A 110 7.16 17.82 18.76
N ASN A 111 6.51 18.59 19.57
CA ASN A 111 6.35 20.00 19.31
C ASN A 111 6.55 20.83 20.59
N ILE A 112 6.95 22.07 20.40
CA ILE A 112 6.92 23.12 21.41
C ILE A 112 6.25 24.33 20.80
N ALA A 113 5.31 24.92 21.52
CA ALA A 113 4.58 26.11 21.12
C ALA A 113 4.58 27.14 22.24
N LEU A 114 4.96 28.39 21.90
CA LEU A 114 4.81 29.56 22.74
C LEU A 114 3.63 30.37 22.23
N SER A 115 2.62 30.53 23.06
CA SER A 115 1.44 31.34 22.76
C SER A 115 1.49 32.64 23.56
N TYR A 116 1.22 33.77 22.88
CA TYR A 116 1.06 35.09 23.48
C TYR A 116 -0.32 35.66 23.15
N LYS A 117 -1.13 35.85 24.17
CA LYS A 117 -2.51 36.35 24.08
C LYS A 117 -2.63 37.75 24.70
N PRO A 118 -2.28 38.82 23.98
CA PRO A 118 -2.33 40.19 24.51
C PRO A 118 -3.74 40.67 24.78
N THR A 119 -4.72 40.24 23.98
CA THR A 119 -6.15 40.57 24.09
C THR A 119 -6.98 39.27 24.08
N ASN A 120 -8.29 39.38 24.33
CA ASN A 120 -9.18 38.23 24.21
C ASN A 120 -9.35 37.76 22.78
N ASP A 121 -9.18 38.63 21.80
CA ASP A 121 -9.45 38.39 20.39
C ASP A 121 -8.20 38.00 19.59
N PHE A 122 -6.99 38.32 20.09
CA PHE A 122 -5.76 38.09 19.35
C PHE A 122 -4.79 37.15 20.11
N GLU A 123 -4.24 36.18 19.40
CA GLU A 123 -3.21 35.28 19.86
C GLU A 123 -2.09 35.12 18.83
N ALA A 124 -0.85 35.32 19.25
CA ALA A 124 0.33 35.04 18.45
C ALA A 124 0.95 33.71 18.93
N ILE A 125 1.34 32.85 18.01
CA ILE A 125 1.90 31.54 18.32
C ILE A 125 3.21 31.36 17.53
N LEU A 126 4.27 30.98 18.23
CA LEU A 126 5.50 30.48 17.65
C LEU A 126 5.62 29.01 18.03
N ARG A 127 5.74 28.13 17.04
CA ARG A 127 5.87 26.69 17.31
C ARG A 127 6.95 26.05 16.44
N SER A 128 7.56 25.00 16.98
CA SER A 128 8.46 24.12 16.26
C SER A 128 7.96 22.69 16.39
N ASN A 129 7.83 21.99 15.25
CA ASN A 129 7.53 20.58 15.20
C ASN A 129 8.78 19.84 14.71
N ILE A 130 9.14 18.76 15.39
CA ILE A 130 10.31 17.96 15.09
C ILE A 130 9.91 16.52 14.87
N THR A 131 10.44 15.92 13.81
CA THR A 131 10.44 14.46 13.61
C THR A 131 11.90 14.03 13.37
N ALA A 132 12.41 13.20 14.25
CA ALA A 132 13.73 12.61 14.11
C ALA A 132 13.63 11.10 14.12
N ASN A 133 14.32 10.44 13.22
CA ASN A 133 14.30 9.01 13.06
C ASN A 133 15.71 8.49 12.83
N ASN A 134 16.13 7.52 13.65
CA ASN A 134 17.36 6.80 13.45
C ASN A 134 17.08 5.32 13.38
N THR A 135 17.53 4.67 12.31
CA THR A 135 17.33 3.24 12.08
C THR A 135 18.68 2.60 11.79
N LEU A 136 19.01 1.57 12.55
CA LEU A 136 20.08 0.62 12.23
C LEU A 136 19.43 -0.71 11.85
N ARG A 137 19.83 -1.24 10.72
CA ARG A 137 19.53 -2.62 10.30
C ARG A 137 20.84 -3.35 10.06
N ASN A 138 20.92 -4.58 10.52
CA ASN A 138 22.00 -5.47 10.18
C ASN A 138 21.46 -6.75 9.60
N GLU A 139 22.26 -7.40 8.79
CA GLU A 139 21.94 -8.72 8.24
C GLU A 139 23.16 -9.64 8.36
N LYS A 140 22.91 -10.79 8.93
CA LYS A 140 23.85 -11.89 9.12
C LYS A 140 23.47 -13.02 8.20
N MET A 141 23.99 -13.03 6.98
CA MET A 141 23.80 -14.11 6.03
C MET A 141 24.79 -15.23 6.35
N PRO A 142 24.33 -16.44 6.68
CA PRO A 142 25.21 -17.52 7.12
C PRO A 142 25.96 -18.16 5.96
N TYR A 143 27.02 -18.92 6.28
CA TYR A 143 27.59 -19.89 5.38
C TYR A 143 26.51 -20.86 4.91
N SER A 144 26.71 -21.42 3.71
CA SER A 144 25.73 -22.28 3.02
C SER A 144 24.52 -21.55 2.41
N ALA A 145 24.35 -20.25 2.67
CA ALA A 145 23.41 -19.44 1.91
C ALA A 145 24.01 -19.09 0.54
N HIS A 146 23.23 -19.31 -0.54
CA HIS A 146 23.65 -19.03 -1.93
C HIS A 146 22.52 -18.39 -2.76
N PRO A 147 21.94 -17.25 -2.31
CA PRO A 147 20.97 -16.54 -3.13
C PRO A 147 21.66 -16.01 -4.40
N TYR A 148 20.86 -15.56 -5.38
CA TYR A 148 21.36 -14.97 -6.62
C TYR A 148 22.54 -14.03 -6.42
N GLY A 149 23.60 -14.22 -7.19
CA GLY A 149 24.81 -13.40 -7.15
C GLY A 149 25.72 -13.66 -5.95
N ARG A 150 25.47 -14.75 -5.19
CA ARG A 150 26.28 -15.14 -4.02
C ARG A 150 26.59 -16.65 -4.01
N GLU A 151 27.11 -17.15 -5.12
CA GLU A 151 27.27 -18.59 -5.40
C GLU A 151 28.38 -19.26 -4.59
N LEU A 152 29.29 -18.51 -3.94
CA LEU A 152 30.36 -19.07 -3.15
C LEU A 152 29.93 -19.65 -1.78
N ASN A 153 28.68 -19.51 -1.40
CA ASN A 153 28.12 -20.06 -0.16
C ASN A 153 28.83 -19.62 1.14
N ARG A 154 29.48 -18.47 1.14
CA ARG A 154 30.32 -18.02 2.27
C ARG A 154 29.63 -17.03 3.20
N GLY A 155 28.39 -16.67 2.92
CA GLY A 155 27.66 -15.70 3.69
C GLY A 155 28.18 -14.28 3.55
N ASP A 156 27.51 -13.36 4.22
CA ASP A 156 27.84 -11.92 4.26
C ASP A 156 27.40 -11.29 5.59
N TYR A 157 28.01 -10.14 5.90
CA TYR A 157 27.54 -9.24 6.93
C TYR A 157 27.31 -7.86 6.35
N ARG A 158 26.18 -7.24 6.67
CA ARG A 158 25.90 -5.88 6.25
C ARG A 158 25.18 -5.05 7.29
N GLU A 159 25.35 -3.74 7.19
CA GLU A 159 24.66 -2.73 7.98
C GLU A 159 24.06 -1.64 7.07
N ASP A 160 22.88 -1.20 7.42
CA ASP A 160 22.16 -0.08 6.79
C ASP A 160 21.75 0.89 7.91
N VAL A 161 22.39 2.05 7.94
CA VAL A 161 22.15 3.12 8.91
C VAL A 161 21.40 4.24 8.21
N ARG A 162 20.31 4.70 8.78
CA ARG A 162 19.47 5.78 8.24
C ARG A 162 19.14 6.79 9.32
N SER A 163 19.24 8.06 8.98
CA SER A 163 18.88 9.19 9.82
C SER A 163 17.99 10.15 9.04
N LEU A 164 16.90 10.55 9.65
CA LEU A 164 15.97 11.54 9.13
C LEU A 164 15.75 12.60 10.18
N PHE A 165 15.79 13.85 9.79
CA PHE A 165 15.44 14.99 10.61
C PHE A 165 14.53 15.94 9.82
N ASP A 166 13.32 16.15 10.30
CA ASP A 166 12.33 17.06 9.73
C ASP A 166 11.93 18.07 10.80
N ASN A 167 12.29 19.32 10.59
CA ASN A 167 11.94 20.41 11.49
C ASN A 167 11.06 21.43 10.75
N ASN A 168 9.98 21.79 11.40
CA ASN A 168 8.98 22.72 10.86
C ASN A 168 8.75 23.83 11.88
N ILE A 169 9.32 25.02 11.60
CA ILE A 169 9.16 26.22 12.44
C ILE A 169 8.07 27.12 11.83
N GLU A 170 7.16 27.56 12.66
CA GLU A 170 5.99 28.32 12.24
C GLU A 170 5.72 29.48 13.20
N ALA A 171 5.46 30.64 12.64
CA ALA A 171 4.93 31.79 13.37
C ALA A 171 3.57 32.18 12.78
N LEU A 172 2.54 32.28 13.62
CA LEU A 172 1.20 32.65 13.18
C LEU A 172 0.50 33.59 14.15
N GLY A 173 -0.39 34.39 13.62
CA GLY A 173 -1.35 35.21 14.34
C GLY A 173 -2.76 34.69 14.13
N LYS A 174 -3.51 34.56 15.19
CA LYS A 174 -4.92 34.18 15.21
C LYS A 174 -5.75 35.34 15.74
N TYR A 175 -6.80 35.69 15.03
CA TYR A 175 -7.77 36.70 15.43
C TYR A 175 -9.18 36.13 15.41
N THR A 176 -9.89 36.23 16.53
CA THR A 176 -11.26 35.75 16.67
C THR A 176 -12.07 36.85 17.31
N HIS A 177 -13.09 37.36 16.63
CA HIS A 177 -13.93 38.45 17.14
C HIS A 177 -15.42 38.17 16.92
N LYS A 178 -16.20 38.44 17.92
CA LYS A 178 -17.66 38.31 17.89
C LYS A 178 -18.30 39.68 17.93
N PHE A 179 -18.84 40.10 16.79
CA PHE A 179 -19.50 41.38 16.65
C PHE A 179 -20.89 41.38 17.32
N SER A 180 -21.33 42.58 17.76
CA SER A 180 -22.63 42.74 18.41
C SER A 180 -23.83 42.44 17.51
N ASN A 181 -23.67 42.53 16.19
CA ASN A 181 -24.67 42.18 15.18
C ASN A 181 -24.79 40.66 14.90
N GLY A 182 -24.08 39.82 15.67
CA GLY A 182 -24.12 38.38 15.53
C GLY A 182 -23.16 37.76 14.47
N ILE A 183 -22.33 38.59 13.85
CA ILE A 183 -21.27 38.12 12.96
C ILE A 183 -20.08 37.66 13.79
N ASN A 184 -19.52 36.48 13.46
CA ASN A 184 -18.26 36.00 14.03
C ASN A 184 -17.21 36.02 12.93
N LEU A 185 -16.00 36.47 13.26
CA LEU A 185 -14.83 36.45 12.39
C LEU A 185 -13.73 35.61 13.05
N ASP A 186 -13.23 34.61 12.32
CA ASP A 186 -12.05 33.86 12.67
C ASP A 186 -11.01 34.00 11.56
N ALA A 187 -9.84 34.54 11.88
CA ALA A 187 -8.76 34.74 10.92
C ALA A 187 -7.44 34.21 11.46
N VAL A 188 -6.67 33.57 10.61
CA VAL A 188 -5.31 33.11 10.88
C VAL A 188 -4.43 33.53 9.73
N ALA A 189 -3.25 34.07 10.03
CA ALA A 189 -2.20 34.26 9.05
C ALA A 189 -0.86 33.80 9.62
N GLY A 190 -0.04 33.16 8.81
CA GLY A 190 1.20 32.60 9.29
C GLY A 190 2.26 32.42 8.22
N VAL A 191 3.47 32.21 8.69
CA VAL A 191 4.65 31.86 7.89
C VAL A 191 5.28 30.60 8.47
N ASN A 192 5.87 29.80 7.61
CA ASN A 192 6.39 28.50 7.96
C ASN A 192 7.68 28.21 7.19
N ALA A 193 8.65 27.61 7.85
CA ALA A 193 9.88 27.10 7.25
C ALA A 193 10.05 25.63 7.64
N ARG A 194 9.99 24.73 6.66
CA ARG A 194 10.23 23.30 6.84
C ARG A 194 11.58 22.94 6.28
N ASN A 195 12.44 22.40 7.12
CA ASN A 195 13.75 21.86 6.76
C ASN A 195 13.75 20.36 6.99
N PHE A 196 14.06 19.61 5.94
CA PHE A 196 14.12 18.16 5.94
C PHE A 196 15.52 17.72 5.52
N THR A 197 16.13 16.83 6.30
CA THR A 197 17.42 16.21 6.01
C THR A 197 17.31 14.71 6.17
N TYR A 198 17.82 13.99 5.20
CA TYR A 198 17.93 12.54 5.24
C TYR A 198 19.32 12.09 4.87
N GLN A 199 19.86 11.15 5.62
CA GLN A 199 21.15 10.54 5.38
C GLN A 199 21.05 9.02 5.53
N SER A 200 21.76 8.29 4.68
CA SER A 200 21.93 6.87 4.85
C SER A 200 23.36 6.43 4.49
N SER A 201 23.81 5.38 5.15
CA SER A 201 25.04 4.68 4.81
C SER A 201 24.78 3.18 4.81
N PHE A 202 25.28 2.50 3.81
CA PHE A 202 25.18 1.06 3.65
C PHE A 202 26.59 0.49 3.47
N THR A 203 26.92 -0.51 4.26
CA THR A 203 28.20 -1.22 4.19
C THR A 203 27.97 -2.71 4.17
N THR A 204 28.67 -3.43 3.32
CA THR A 204 28.60 -4.89 3.24
C THR A 204 29.97 -5.51 3.05
N THR A 205 30.18 -6.68 3.63
CA THR A 205 31.28 -7.55 3.24
C THR A 205 31.08 -8.00 1.79
N ASP A 206 32.13 -8.51 1.17
CA ASP A 206 32.06 -9.26 -0.07
C ASP A 206 32.58 -10.68 0.21
N TYR A 207 31.64 -11.52 0.72
CA TYR A 207 31.84 -12.80 1.37
C TYR A 207 32.57 -12.72 2.73
N LEU A 208 32.27 -13.68 3.60
CA LEU A 208 32.99 -13.86 4.85
C LEU A 208 34.22 -14.75 4.66
N ASN A 209 35.32 -14.42 5.33
CA ASN A 209 36.51 -15.28 5.36
C ASN A 209 36.34 -16.44 6.34
N VAL A 210 35.89 -16.16 7.57
CA VAL A 210 35.64 -17.14 8.63
C VAL A 210 34.13 -17.28 8.84
N PRO A 211 33.57 -18.51 8.83
CA PRO A 211 32.14 -18.74 9.09
C PRO A 211 31.69 -18.21 10.45
N GLY A 212 30.50 -17.61 10.51
CA GLY A 212 29.86 -17.17 11.75
C GLY A 212 30.47 -15.92 12.40
N LEU A 213 31.58 -15.39 11.89
CA LEU A 213 32.16 -14.13 12.36
C LEU A 213 31.62 -12.97 11.54
N TYR A 214 30.55 -12.34 11.99
CA TYR A 214 29.88 -11.25 11.32
C TYR A 214 30.52 -9.90 11.65
N SER A 215 31.53 -9.55 10.88
CA SER A 215 32.30 -8.30 11.03
C SER A 215 32.83 -7.85 9.67
N PHE A 216 32.91 -6.55 9.41
CA PHE A 216 33.50 -6.01 8.19
C PHE A 216 35.01 -6.37 8.06
N ALA A 217 35.71 -6.48 9.19
CA ALA A 217 37.12 -6.92 9.21
C ALA A 217 37.27 -8.39 8.75
N ASN A 218 36.21 -9.18 8.74
CA ASN A 218 36.19 -10.58 8.27
C ASN A 218 35.78 -10.72 6.80
N SER A 219 35.80 -9.65 6.02
CA SER A 219 35.47 -9.72 4.59
C SER A 219 36.57 -10.45 3.83
N LEU A 220 36.19 -11.38 2.95
CA LEU A 220 37.12 -12.09 2.07
C LEU A 220 37.70 -11.16 1.01
N ASN A 221 36.85 -10.37 0.37
CA ASN A 221 37.22 -9.35 -0.59
C ASN A 221 37.04 -7.94 0.03
N ALA A 222 37.42 -6.89 -0.68
CA ALA A 222 37.21 -5.52 -0.21
C ALA A 222 35.74 -5.24 0.12
N ILE A 223 35.46 -4.63 1.28
CA ILE A 223 34.12 -4.20 1.65
C ILE A 223 33.58 -3.19 0.63
N LYS A 224 32.27 -3.16 0.48
CA LYS A 224 31.57 -2.18 -0.35
C LYS A 224 30.75 -1.26 0.55
N ALA A 225 30.93 0.04 0.38
CA ALA A 225 30.24 1.06 1.17
C ALA A 225 29.63 2.12 0.26
N TYR A 226 28.44 2.59 0.65
CA TYR A 226 27.63 3.56 -0.08
C TYR A 226 27.02 4.53 0.91
N ASN A 227 26.90 5.78 0.53
CA ASN A 227 26.19 6.78 1.29
C ASN A 227 25.23 7.57 0.39
N PHE A 228 24.21 8.10 1.01
CA PHE A 228 23.23 8.96 0.36
C PHE A 228 22.87 10.11 1.29
N HIS A 229 22.66 11.28 0.71
CA HIS A 229 22.25 12.48 1.43
C HIS A 229 21.19 13.23 0.63
N SER A 230 20.20 13.81 1.32
CA SER A 230 19.10 14.53 0.72
C SER A 230 18.57 15.60 1.66
N ASP A 231 18.47 16.85 1.17
CA ASP A 231 17.90 17.98 1.90
C ASP A 231 16.73 18.61 1.12
N MET A 232 15.77 19.15 1.84
CA MET A 232 14.68 19.95 1.28
C MET A 232 14.38 21.13 2.17
N LEU A 233 14.15 22.29 1.56
CA LEU A 233 13.61 23.47 2.22
C LEU A 233 12.30 23.86 1.56
N VAL A 234 11.26 24.07 2.37
CA VAL A 234 9.99 24.65 1.93
C VAL A 234 9.69 25.88 2.79
N LEU A 235 9.58 27.03 2.15
CA LEU A 235 9.13 28.28 2.78
C LEU A 235 7.69 28.54 2.39
N SER A 236 6.86 28.89 3.36
CA SER A 236 5.43 29.02 3.16
C SER A 236 4.88 30.28 3.82
N SER A 237 3.86 30.86 3.21
CA SER A 237 2.96 31.80 3.86
C SER A 237 1.52 31.39 3.58
N TYR A 238 0.64 31.60 4.55
CA TYR A 238 -0.74 31.14 4.43
C TYR A 238 -1.69 32.03 5.24
N TYR A 239 -2.96 31.96 4.85
CA TYR A 239 -4.06 32.52 5.60
C TYR A 239 -5.27 31.57 5.65
N SER A 240 -6.09 31.74 6.66
CA SER A 240 -7.45 31.20 6.76
C SER A 240 -8.34 32.30 7.29
N ALA A 241 -9.50 32.52 6.67
CA ALA A 241 -10.51 33.48 7.15
C ALA A 241 -11.89 32.82 7.08
N GLY A 242 -12.58 32.80 8.22
CA GLY A 242 -13.93 32.30 8.38
C GLY A 242 -14.85 33.42 8.85
N VAL A 243 -16.02 33.53 8.25
CA VAL A 243 -17.06 34.48 8.67
C VAL A 243 -18.39 33.75 8.85
N ASP A 244 -18.92 33.79 10.06
CA ASP A 244 -20.26 33.29 10.34
C ASP A 244 -21.25 34.47 10.38
N PHE A 245 -22.23 34.40 9.51
CA PHE A 245 -23.34 35.37 9.44
C PHE A 245 -24.50 34.90 10.34
N GLY A 246 -24.27 34.96 11.65
CA GLY A 246 -25.20 34.44 12.66
C GLY A 246 -25.52 32.96 12.45
N LYS A 247 -26.82 32.65 12.34
CA LYS A 247 -27.33 31.29 12.12
C LYS A 247 -27.51 30.92 10.63
N TYR A 248 -27.25 31.86 9.71
CA TYR A 248 -27.64 31.68 8.30
C TYR A 248 -26.57 31.02 7.45
N LEU A 249 -25.32 31.50 7.55
CA LEU A 249 -24.28 31.12 6.60
C LEU A 249 -22.90 31.22 7.27
N SER A 250 -22.10 30.20 7.08
CA SER A 250 -20.68 30.16 7.38
C SER A 250 -19.88 30.11 6.06
N LEU A 251 -18.97 31.05 5.87
CA LEU A 251 -18.05 31.12 4.74
C LEU A 251 -16.62 30.97 5.25
N THR A 252 -15.82 30.15 4.59
CA THR A 252 -14.40 30.04 4.90
C THR A 252 -13.58 30.10 3.62
N THR A 253 -12.48 30.83 3.65
CA THR A 253 -11.47 30.83 2.60
C THR A 253 -10.10 30.56 3.19
N THR A 254 -9.28 29.80 2.48
CA THR A 254 -7.88 29.62 2.80
C THR A 254 -7.01 29.86 1.58
N GLY A 255 -5.78 30.26 1.79
CA GLY A 255 -4.80 30.34 0.72
C GLY A 255 -3.41 30.10 1.26
N ARG A 256 -2.57 29.46 0.45
CA ARG A 256 -1.20 29.17 0.81
C ARG A 256 -0.29 29.35 -0.40
N VAL A 257 0.86 29.98 -0.16
CA VAL A 257 1.97 30.07 -1.10
C VAL A 257 3.13 29.25 -0.54
N ASP A 258 3.62 28.31 -1.33
CA ASP A 258 4.83 27.54 -1.00
C ASP A 258 5.94 27.83 -2.00
N LYS A 259 7.19 27.89 -1.50
CA LYS A 259 8.40 27.90 -2.29
C LYS A 259 9.23 26.69 -1.90
N SER A 260 9.38 25.73 -2.83
CA SER A 260 10.05 24.45 -2.58
C SER A 260 11.38 24.33 -3.32
N SER A 261 12.43 23.91 -2.63
CA SER A 261 13.74 23.64 -3.25
C SER A 261 13.75 22.43 -4.20
N THR A 262 12.69 21.62 -4.23
CA THR A 262 12.61 20.40 -5.06
C THR A 262 12.12 20.63 -6.48
N LEU A 263 11.71 21.86 -6.80
CA LEU A 263 11.27 22.28 -8.14
C LEU A 263 12.30 23.20 -8.79
N LEU A 264 12.23 23.32 -10.12
CA LEU A 264 13.04 24.22 -10.89
C LEU A 264 12.82 25.67 -10.45
N ILE A 265 13.87 26.46 -10.38
CA ILE A 265 13.88 27.80 -9.78
C ILE A 265 12.80 28.74 -10.33
N ASN A 266 12.49 28.62 -11.64
CA ASN A 266 11.48 29.44 -12.30
C ASN A 266 10.03 29.08 -11.94
N ASN A 267 9.80 27.88 -11.38
CA ASN A 267 8.47 27.33 -11.08
C ASN A 267 8.38 26.76 -9.65
N ASN A 268 9.28 27.13 -8.77
CA ASN A 268 9.36 26.58 -7.40
C ASN A 268 8.37 27.24 -6.42
N THR A 269 7.70 28.30 -6.84
CA THR A 269 6.71 29.04 -6.03
C THR A 269 5.33 28.84 -6.61
N TYR A 270 4.37 28.42 -5.77
CA TYR A 270 3.02 28.12 -6.22
C TYR A 270 2.00 28.44 -5.14
N PHE A 271 0.85 29.00 -5.58
CA PHE A 271 -0.31 29.34 -4.75
C PHE A 271 -1.44 28.34 -4.92
N TYR A 272 -2.16 28.05 -3.85
CA TYR A 272 -3.35 27.22 -3.87
C TYR A 272 -4.41 27.68 -2.86
N PRO A 273 -5.64 27.97 -3.33
CA PRO A 273 -6.75 28.46 -2.51
C PRO A 273 -7.74 27.36 -2.15
N SER A 274 -8.57 27.63 -1.13
CA SER A 274 -9.84 26.94 -0.93
C SER A 274 -10.96 27.89 -0.53
N PHE A 275 -12.20 27.47 -0.83
CA PHE A 275 -13.42 28.18 -0.45
C PHE A 275 -14.45 27.15 0.02
N SER A 276 -15.15 27.46 1.11
CA SER A 276 -16.26 26.64 1.57
C SER A 276 -17.41 27.48 2.09
N ALA A 277 -18.62 26.98 1.89
CA ALA A 277 -19.85 27.56 2.39
C ALA A 277 -20.70 26.48 3.06
N ALA A 278 -21.28 26.79 4.20
CA ALA A 278 -22.18 25.90 4.91
C ALA A 278 -23.34 26.69 5.54
N SER A 279 -24.54 26.09 5.52
CA SER A 279 -25.74 26.69 6.12
C SER A 279 -26.56 25.64 6.83
N VAL A 280 -26.96 25.92 8.08
CA VAL A 280 -27.88 25.07 8.84
C VAL A 280 -29.29 25.62 8.61
N ILE A 281 -29.96 25.12 7.57
CA ILE A 281 -31.25 25.61 7.11
C ILE A 281 -32.32 25.52 8.20
N SER A 282 -32.27 24.44 9.01
CA SER A 282 -33.21 24.20 10.11
C SER A 282 -33.15 25.24 11.23
N ASP A 283 -32.08 26.07 11.30
CA ASP A 283 -31.97 27.09 12.34
C ASP A 283 -32.78 28.34 12.04
N TYR A 284 -33.19 28.56 10.78
CA TYR A 284 -33.89 29.75 10.35
C TYR A 284 -35.08 29.51 9.43
N VAL A 285 -35.25 28.29 8.89
CA VAL A 285 -36.43 27.86 8.14
C VAL A 285 -37.21 26.86 9.00
N LYS A 286 -38.52 27.10 9.15
CA LYS A 286 -39.39 26.16 9.85
C LYS A 286 -39.53 24.88 9.05
N MET A 287 -38.99 23.80 9.59
CA MET A 287 -39.04 22.46 9.01
C MET A 287 -40.31 21.72 9.37
N PRO A 288 -40.76 20.75 8.56
CA PRO A 288 -41.75 19.76 8.98
C PRO A 288 -41.28 19.03 10.26
N GLU A 289 -42.21 18.65 11.15
CA GLU A 289 -41.85 18.03 12.45
C GLU A 289 -41.02 16.76 12.33
N VAL A 290 -41.08 16.08 11.19
CA VAL A 290 -40.27 14.89 10.93
C VAL A 290 -38.78 15.23 10.73
N ILE A 291 -38.44 16.44 10.27
CA ILE A 291 -37.06 16.90 10.03
C ILE A 291 -36.59 17.69 11.25
N SER A 292 -35.62 17.14 11.95
CA SER A 292 -35.06 17.75 13.16
C SER A 292 -33.83 18.62 12.88
N PHE A 293 -33.17 18.44 11.74
CA PHE A 293 -31.97 19.14 11.37
C PHE A 293 -31.76 19.04 9.85
N LEU A 294 -31.37 20.15 9.22
CA LEU A 294 -30.94 20.17 7.81
C LEU A 294 -29.77 21.14 7.65
N LYS A 295 -28.63 20.63 7.19
CA LYS A 295 -27.45 21.42 6.82
C LYS A 295 -27.07 21.10 5.36
N VAL A 296 -26.67 22.12 4.63
CA VAL A 296 -26.06 22.00 3.31
C VAL A 296 -24.66 22.59 3.33
N ARG A 297 -23.77 22.03 2.50
CA ARG A 297 -22.39 22.50 2.38
C ARG A 297 -21.91 22.35 0.94
N ALA A 298 -21.03 23.27 0.53
CA ALA A 298 -20.31 23.21 -0.72
C ALA A 298 -18.88 23.70 -0.51
N SER A 299 -17.92 23.09 -1.20
CA SER A 299 -16.53 23.51 -1.13
C SER A 299 -15.82 23.34 -2.46
N TYR A 300 -14.82 24.17 -2.66
CA TYR A 300 -13.81 24.08 -3.70
C TYR A 300 -12.44 24.20 -3.04
N ALA A 301 -11.52 23.32 -3.37
CA ALA A 301 -10.15 23.39 -2.90
C ALA A 301 -9.18 23.06 -4.02
N SER A 302 -8.07 23.80 -4.11
CA SER A 302 -6.88 23.42 -4.84
C SER A 302 -5.81 23.00 -3.83
N ALA A 303 -5.09 21.94 -4.09
CA ALA A 303 -3.91 21.55 -3.37
C ALA A 303 -2.77 21.31 -4.36
N LYS A 304 -1.60 21.86 -4.05
CA LYS A 304 -0.41 21.69 -4.89
C LYS A 304 0.70 21.01 -4.13
N SER A 305 1.43 20.14 -4.80
CA SER A 305 2.53 19.40 -4.21
C SER A 305 3.76 19.51 -5.09
N PRO A 306 4.96 19.78 -4.53
CA PRO A 306 6.19 19.64 -5.26
C PRO A 306 6.39 18.16 -5.60
N ASN A 307 7.17 17.87 -6.63
CA ASN A 307 7.54 16.50 -6.90
C ASN A 307 8.48 16.02 -5.79
N THR A 308 7.98 15.13 -4.95
CA THR A 308 8.76 14.47 -3.92
C THR A 308 8.72 12.97 -4.18
N GLN A 309 9.88 12.35 -4.23
CA GLN A 309 9.94 10.90 -4.30
C GLN A 309 9.83 10.34 -2.87
N GLN A 310 8.90 9.44 -2.67
CA GLN A 310 8.73 8.81 -1.35
C GLN A 310 9.81 7.77 -1.04
N TYR A 311 10.54 7.32 -2.03
CA TYR A 311 11.59 6.33 -1.88
C TYR A 311 12.95 7.02 -1.83
N ILE A 312 13.60 6.92 -0.68
CA ILE A 312 14.97 7.32 -0.49
C ILE A 312 15.74 6.09 -0.03
N GLY A 313 16.68 5.67 -0.80
CA GLY A 313 17.57 4.59 -0.45
C GLY A 313 18.80 4.65 -1.32
N PRO A 314 19.90 4.01 -0.92
CA PRO A 314 21.03 3.87 -1.80
C PRO A 314 20.54 3.25 -3.12
N ALA A 315 20.86 3.91 -4.22
CA ALA A 315 20.49 3.44 -5.56
C ALA A 315 21.15 2.08 -5.80
N GLY A 316 20.38 1.03 -5.67
CA GLY A 316 20.81 -0.33 -5.88
C GLY A 316 21.89 -0.81 -4.93
N TYR A 317 21.71 -1.97 -4.34
CA TYR A 317 22.80 -2.65 -3.68
C TYR A 317 23.72 -3.23 -4.75
N PRO A 318 25.03 -3.02 -4.66
CA PRO A 318 25.97 -3.51 -5.68
C PRO A 318 26.12 -5.03 -5.65
N ILE A 319 25.62 -5.66 -4.59
CA ILE A 319 25.55 -7.11 -4.44
C ILE A 319 24.07 -7.45 -4.44
N GLY A 320 23.56 -7.85 -5.61
CA GLY A 320 22.18 -8.24 -5.78
C GLY A 320 21.94 -9.65 -5.27
N TYR A 321 21.47 -9.80 -4.06
CA TYR A 321 20.79 -11.01 -3.65
C TYR A 321 19.45 -10.64 -3.01
N GLY A 322 18.40 -11.07 -3.66
CA GLY A 322 17.04 -10.81 -3.24
C GLY A 322 16.65 -9.33 -3.23
N ASN A 323 15.51 -9.05 -2.67
CA ASN A 323 15.10 -7.69 -2.44
C ASN A 323 15.91 -7.07 -1.31
N PRO A 324 16.51 -5.90 -1.56
CA PRO A 324 17.17 -5.19 -0.49
C PRO A 324 16.16 -4.81 0.58
N TYR A 325 16.65 -4.61 1.79
CA TYR A 325 15.88 -3.96 2.82
C TYR A 325 15.25 -2.67 2.28
N VAL A 326 13.96 -2.67 2.10
CA VAL A 326 13.22 -1.48 1.72
C VAL A 326 12.49 -0.98 2.95
N SER A 327 13.00 0.07 3.61
CA SER A 327 12.14 0.88 4.43
C SER A 327 11.70 2.08 3.63
N VAL A 328 10.39 2.20 3.47
CA VAL A 328 9.81 3.34 2.78
C VAL A 328 9.90 4.54 3.70
N TYR A 329 10.82 5.44 3.41
CA TYR A 329 10.77 6.80 3.91
C TYR A 329 10.26 7.70 2.80
N GLY A 330 9.18 8.40 3.05
CA GLY A 330 8.81 9.52 2.21
C GLY A 330 9.89 10.59 2.31
N GLY A 331 10.37 11.06 1.18
CA GLY A 331 11.37 12.10 1.17
C GLY A 331 11.50 12.77 -0.19
N PRO A 332 12.14 13.96 -0.24
CA PRO A 332 12.27 14.71 -1.47
C PRO A 332 13.20 14.02 -2.46
N SER A 333 12.85 14.10 -3.73
CA SER A 333 13.71 13.73 -4.85
C SER A 333 14.28 14.99 -5.48
N TYR A 334 15.60 15.02 -5.70
CA TYR A 334 16.28 16.12 -6.40
C TYR A 334 16.41 15.87 -7.90
N SER A 335 15.83 14.83 -8.44
CA SER A 335 15.95 14.46 -9.86
C SER A 335 15.53 15.58 -10.82
N LEU A 336 14.71 16.53 -10.37
CA LEU A 336 14.28 17.69 -11.17
C LEU A 336 15.17 18.90 -11.07
N SER A 337 15.98 19.02 -10.02
CA SER A 337 16.82 20.20 -9.79
C SER A 337 18.34 19.94 -9.99
N ASN A 338 18.76 18.68 -9.95
CA ASN A 338 20.16 18.28 -10.08
C ASN A 338 20.31 17.18 -11.14
N PRO A 339 20.73 17.50 -12.36
CA PRO A 339 21.11 16.48 -13.33
C PRO A 339 22.31 15.69 -12.75
N ALA A 340 22.12 14.38 -12.63
CA ALA A 340 23.15 13.48 -12.15
C ALA A 340 23.89 12.84 -13.32
N TYR A 341 25.23 12.79 -13.23
CA TYR A 341 26.04 12.00 -14.16
C TYR A 341 26.25 10.60 -13.58
N SER A 342 26.17 9.58 -14.44
CA SER A 342 26.61 8.24 -14.07
C SER A 342 28.12 8.13 -14.26
N ILE A 343 28.84 7.78 -13.20
CA ILE A 343 30.30 7.63 -13.18
C ILE A 343 30.75 6.17 -13.25
N ASN A 344 29.84 5.24 -13.47
CA ASN A 344 30.13 3.79 -13.47
C ASN A 344 30.63 3.28 -14.84
N THR A 345 30.81 4.16 -15.82
CA THR A 345 31.26 3.77 -17.15
C THR A 345 32.77 3.65 -17.14
N VAL A 346 33.29 2.47 -17.43
CA VAL A 346 34.73 2.28 -17.65
C VAL A 346 35.01 2.45 -19.14
N TYR A 347 35.84 3.42 -19.47
CA TYR A 347 36.31 3.64 -20.84
C TYR A 347 37.85 3.61 -20.86
N ASN A 348 38.39 2.69 -21.65
CA ASN A 348 39.83 2.52 -21.80
C ASN A 348 40.62 2.41 -20.46
N GLY A 349 40.04 1.65 -19.50
CA GLY A 349 40.66 1.43 -18.18
C GLY A 349 40.51 2.58 -17.19
N SER A 350 39.86 3.67 -17.57
CA SER A 350 39.59 4.84 -16.71
C SER A 350 38.10 5.00 -16.45
N THR A 351 37.76 5.55 -15.28
CA THR A 351 36.36 5.87 -14.95
C THR A 351 35.87 7.01 -15.85
N GLY A 352 34.82 6.74 -16.62
CA GLY A 352 34.13 7.73 -17.42
C GLY A 352 32.85 8.22 -16.79
N ALA A 353 32.38 9.40 -17.17
CA ALA A 353 31.06 9.92 -16.81
C ALA A 353 30.13 9.90 -18.04
N SER A 354 28.89 9.50 -17.86
CA SER A 354 27.85 9.60 -18.87
C SER A 354 26.76 10.57 -18.42
N ALA A 355 26.25 11.38 -19.38
CA ALA A 355 25.13 12.26 -19.12
C ALA A 355 23.84 11.42 -18.91
N PRO A 356 22.88 11.93 -18.14
CA PRO A 356 21.59 11.29 -17.99
C PRO A 356 20.86 11.23 -19.34
N LEU A 357 20.26 10.08 -19.65
CA LEU A 357 19.46 9.88 -20.84
C LEU A 357 18.01 10.37 -20.69
N ASN A 358 17.75 11.21 -19.69
CA ASN A 358 16.46 11.80 -19.40
C ASN A 358 16.54 13.32 -19.52
N ALA A 359 15.76 13.90 -20.41
CA ALA A 359 15.60 15.35 -20.49
C ALA A 359 14.45 15.79 -19.60
N ILE A 360 14.58 16.99 -19.02
CA ILE A 360 13.60 17.58 -18.13
C ILE A 360 13.03 18.84 -18.79
N ASP A 361 11.69 18.91 -18.83
CA ASP A 361 10.99 20.10 -19.29
C ASP A 361 11.28 21.29 -18.34
N SER A 362 11.82 22.37 -18.89
CA SER A 362 12.12 23.58 -18.11
C SER A 362 10.86 24.28 -17.57
N SER A 363 9.68 23.93 -18.06
CA SER A 363 8.40 24.47 -17.65
C SER A 363 7.69 23.69 -16.55
N ILE A 364 8.30 22.60 -16.03
CA ILE A 364 7.69 21.76 -14.99
C ILE A 364 7.21 22.59 -13.80
N LYS A 365 5.96 22.32 -13.40
CA LYS A 365 5.28 22.91 -12.25
C LYS A 365 4.94 21.84 -11.20
N SER A 366 4.55 22.30 -10.00
CA SER A 366 3.96 21.42 -8.98
C SER A 366 2.77 20.65 -9.53
N SER A 367 2.60 19.41 -9.12
CA SER A 367 1.36 18.65 -9.36
C SER A 367 0.20 19.33 -8.61
N GLU A 368 -0.99 19.30 -9.19
CA GLU A 368 -2.19 19.94 -8.63
C GLU A 368 -3.31 18.92 -8.47
N VAL A 369 -4.08 19.06 -7.41
CA VAL A 369 -5.37 18.38 -7.22
C VAL A 369 -6.40 19.46 -6.92
N THR A 370 -7.48 19.51 -7.71
CA THR A 370 -8.64 20.34 -7.40
C THR A 370 -9.81 19.46 -6.99
N SER A 371 -10.52 19.87 -5.94
CA SER A 371 -11.69 19.16 -5.41
C SER A 371 -12.87 20.08 -5.37
N THR A 372 -14.00 19.64 -5.89
CA THR A 372 -15.31 20.29 -5.75
C THR A 372 -16.23 19.33 -5.05
N GLU A 373 -16.82 19.77 -3.94
CA GLU A 373 -17.69 18.93 -3.13
C GLU A 373 -19.02 19.63 -2.85
N PHE A 374 -20.09 18.86 -2.86
CA PHE A 374 -21.41 19.24 -2.39
C PHE A 374 -21.91 18.18 -1.41
N GLY A 375 -22.48 18.62 -0.29
CA GLY A 375 -23.00 17.70 0.71
C GLY A 375 -24.19 18.25 1.47
N PHE A 376 -24.95 17.33 2.06
CA PHE A 376 -26.01 17.66 2.98
C PHE A 376 -26.06 16.68 4.16
N ASP A 377 -26.52 17.19 5.29
CA ASP A 377 -26.76 16.43 6.51
C ASP A 377 -28.21 16.68 6.91
N VAL A 378 -29.00 15.62 7.02
CA VAL A 378 -30.40 15.69 7.46
C VAL A 378 -30.64 14.72 8.62
N LYS A 379 -31.37 15.18 9.67
CA LYS A 379 -31.78 14.33 10.77
C LYS A 379 -33.29 14.33 10.91
N PHE A 380 -33.83 13.17 11.20
CA PHE A 380 -35.26 12.92 11.30
C PHE A 380 -35.64 12.43 12.70
N LEU A 381 -36.96 12.54 13.01
CA LEU A 381 -37.60 11.93 14.17
C LEU A 381 -36.86 12.27 15.48
N LYS A 382 -36.66 13.57 15.75
CA LYS A 382 -35.91 14.08 16.92
C LYS A 382 -34.50 13.52 17.02
N ASN A 383 -33.77 13.55 15.89
CA ASN A 383 -32.41 13.04 15.71
C ASN A 383 -32.24 11.50 15.91
N ARG A 384 -33.31 10.71 15.71
CA ARG A 384 -33.21 9.25 15.76
C ARG A 384 -32.61 8.63 14.51
N ILE A 385 -32.80 9.29 13.37
CA ILE A 385 -32.23 8.89 12.09
C ILE A 385 -31.47 10.06 11.52
N GLY A 386 -30.23 9.85 11.07
CA GLY A 386 -29.42 10.85 10.40
C GLY A 386 -28.95 10.30 9.05
N LEU A 387 -28.98 11.11 8.02
CA LEU A 387 -28.43 10.85 6.70
C LEU A 387 -27.46 11.97 6.34
N ALA A 388 -26.21 11.64 6.08
CA ALA A 388 -25.20 12.53 5.51
C ALA A 388 -24.82 12.01 4.13
N ALA A 389 -24.78 12.90 3.15
CA ALA A 389 -24.31 12.56 1.80
C ALA A 389 -23.33 13.62 1.29
N THR A 390 -22.28 13.17 0.63
CA THR A 390 -21.29 14.01 -0.05
C THR A 390 -21.09 13.48 -1.46
N PHE A 391 -21.11 14.41 -2.43
CA PHE A 391 -20.75 14.16 -3.83
C PHE A 391 -19.50 14.96 -4.14
N PHE A 392 -18.55 14.35 -4.82
CA PHE A 392 -17.27 14.99 -5.13
C PHE A 392 -16.85 14.77 -6.57
N ASP A 393 -16.13 15.77 -7.08
CA ASP A 393 -15.44 15.77 -8.37
C ASP A 393 -14.02 16.30 -8.15
N ASN A 394 -13.04 15.40 -8.24
CA ASN A 394 -11.64 15.70 -8.03
C ASN A 394 -10.88 15.58 -9.35
N ILE A 395 -10.13 16.62 -9.73
CA ILE A 395 -9.25 16.60 -10.88
C ILE A 395 -7.81 16.50 -10.37
N ASN A 396 -7.13 15.43 -10.74
CA ASN A 396 -5.75 15.16 -10.38
C ASN A 396 -4.83 15.48 -11.57
N GLY A 397 -3.81 16.28 -11.36
CA GLY A 397 -2.81 16.59 -12.36
C GLY A 397 -2.98 17.99 -13.01
N PRO A 398 -2.10 18.31 -13.99
CA PRO A 398 -1.17 17.37 -14.62
C PRO A 398 -0.04 16.97 -13.65
N GLY A 399 0.16 15.66 -13.52
CA GLY A 399 1.23 15.10 -12.71
C GLY A 399 2.58 15.13 -13.44
N ILE A 400 3.68 15.12 -12.68
CA ILE A 400 5.02 14.99 -13.26
C ILE A 400 5.25 13.52 -13.64
N ARG A 401 5.58 13.27 -14.91
CA ARG A 401 5.74 11.94 -15.47
C ARG A 401 6.96 11.87 -16.39
N ASN A 402 7.58 10.69 -16.45
CA ASN A 402 8.62 10.35 -17.40
C ASN A 402 8.00 9.67 -18.62
N PHE A 403 8.32 10.17 -19.80
CA PHE A 403 7.83 9.65 -21.07
C PHE A 403 8.98 9.09 -21.89
N PRO A 404 8.85 7.87 -22.44
CA PRO A 404 9.80 7.39 -23.42
C PRO A 404 9.71 8.25 -24.68
N ILE A 405 10.85 8.63 -25.23
CA ILE A 405 10.95 9.33 -26.50
C ILE A 405 11.86 8.55 -27.45
N SER A 406 11.83 8.94 -28.73
CA SER A 406 12.65 8.26 -29.74
C SER A 406 14.13 8.34 -29.37
N GLN A 407 14.80 7.21 -29.32
CA GLN A 407 16.23 7.11 -29.01
C GLN A 407 17.12 7.82 -30.04
N THR A 408 16.59 8.14 -31.22
CA THR A 408 17.28 8.93 -32.26
C THR A 408 17.59 10.36 -31.79
N THR A 409 16.93 10.83 -30.72
CA THR A 409 17.23 12.14 -30.09
C THR A 409 18.46 12.13 -29.19
N GLY A 410 19.04 10.95 -28.92
CA GLY A 410 20.13 10.77 -27.96
C GLY A 410 19.68 10.68 -26.49
N ILE A 411 18.38 10.79 -26.21
CA ILE A 411 17.75 10.64 -24.88
C ILE A 411 16.64 9.60 -24.97
N THR A 412 16.38 8.92 -23.84
CA THR A 412 15.42 7.81 -23.78
C THR A 412 14.12 8.20 -23.10
N ALA A 413 14.14 9.27 -22.31
CA ALA A 413 12.97 9.74 -21.58
C ALA A 413 12.91 11.26 -21.47
N PHE A 414 11.70 11.78 -21.36
CA PHE A 414 11.40 13.20 -21.17
C PHE A 414 10.46 13.37 -19.99
N THR A 415 10.86 14.15 -18.99
CA THR A 415 10.08 14.41 -17.77
C THR A 415 9.31 15.72 -17.92
N THR A 416 7.99 15.69 -17.84
CA THR A 416 7.12 16.86 -17.95
C THR A 416 5.82 16.67 -17.15
N ASN A 417 5.03 17.74 -17.03
CA ASN A 417 3.68 17.64 -16.49
C ASN A 417 2.72 17.12 -17.56
N ALA A 418 2.12 15.98 -17.31
CA ALA A 418 1.14 15.42 -18.24
C ALA A 418 0.14 14.53 -17.50
N ILE A 419 -0.92 14.16 -18.23
CA ILE A 419 -2.02 13.33 -17.76
C ILE A 419 -2.80 13.98 -16.62
N LYS A 420 -4.07 14.27 -16.89
CA LYS A 420 -5.05 14.59 -15.85
C LYS A 420 -6.03 13.45 -15.72
N THR A 421 -6.40 13.15 -14.48
CA THR A 421 -7.48 12.22 -14.18
C THR A 421 -8.60 12.93 -13.43
N GLU A 422 -9.81 12.42 -13.58
CA GLU A 422 -11.00 12.92 -12.89
C GLU A 422 -11.59 11.79 -12.05
N VAL A 423 -11.77 12.06 -10.75
CA VAL A 423 -12.37 11.12 -9.79
C VAL A 423 -13.72 11.66 -9.36
N LYS A 424 -14.78 11.00 -9.80
CA LYS A 424 -16.15 11.30 -9.38
C LYS A 424 -16.68 10.24 -8.44
N GLY A 425 -17.35 10.65 -7.37
CA GLY A 425 -17.88 9.70 -6.40
C GLY A 425 -18.92 10.28 -5.46
N ALA A 426 -19.43 9.38 -4.63
CA ALA A 426 -20.39 9.70 -3.59
C ALA A 426 -20.10 8.90 -2.31
N GLU A 427 -20.33 9.54 -1.18
CA GLU A 427 -20.25 8.95 0.16
C GLU A 427 -21.57 9.19 0.89
N ILE A 428 -22.13 8.14 1.48
CA ILE A 428 -23.39 8.19 2.22
C ILE A 428 -23.17 7.52 3.57
N SER A 429 -23.59 8.23 4.63
CA SER A 429 -23.61 7.72 6.01
C SER A 429 -25.02 7.80 6.55
N LEU A 430 -25.55 6.65 6.97
CA LEU A 430 -26.83 6.53 7.65
C LEU A 430 -26.57 6.18 9.12
N THR A 431 -27.09 7.02 10.03
CA THR A 431 -27.04 6.77 11.46
C THR A 431 -28.44 6.56 12.00
N GLY A 432 -28.59 5.67 12.97
CA GLY A 432 -29.88 5.40 13.57
C GLY A 432 -29.79 5.00 15.02
N SER A 433 -30.81 5.39 15.80
CA SER A 433 -31.03 4.90 17.17
C SER A 433 -32.47 4.36 17.26
N PRO A 434 -32.71 3.15 16.69
CA PRO A 434 -34.08 2.59 16.63
C PRO A 434 -34.67 2.37 18.01
N LEU A 435 -33.84 1.98 18.97
CA LEU A 435 -34.25 1.75 20.35
C LEU A 435 -33.49 2.72 21.29
N ARG A 436 -34.26 3.50 22.03
CA ARG A 436 -33.75 4.37 23.11
C ARG A 436 -34.62 4.20 24.34
N SER A 437 -34.05 3.65 25.40
CA SER A 437 -34.72 3.44 26.66
C SER A 437 -33.82 3.81 27.84
N ALA A 438 -34.31 4.60 28.77
CA ALA A 438 -33.51 4.99 29.93
C ALA A 438 -33.15 3.79 30.84
N LYS A 439 -33.96 2.73 30.85
CA LYS A 439 -33.77 1.53 31.70
C LYS A 439 -33.70 0.21 30.87
N GLY A 440 -33.95 0.27 29.59
CA GLY A 440 -34.00 -0.88 28.69
C GLY A 440 -32.86 -0.97 27.71
N LEU A 441 -33.12 -1.68 26.61
CA LEU A 441 -32.17 -1.85 25.52
C LEU A 441 -32.08 -0.55 24.71
N ASN A 442 -30.84 -0.13 24.46
CA ASN A 442 -30.52 0.90 23.48
C ASN A 442 -29.80 0.25 22.30
N TRP A 443 -30.15 0.64 21.07
CA TRP A 443 -29.54 0.17 19.85
C TRP A 443 -29.15 1.36 18.97
N ASP A 444 -27.87 1.46 18.66
CA ASP A 444 -27.31 2.44 17.74
C ASP A 444 -26.73 1.70 16.51
N ILE A 445 -27.02 2.22 15.33
CA ILE A 445 -26.54 1.69 14.04
C ILE A 445 -25.87 2.80 13.23
N VAL A 446 -24.77 2.48 12.58
CA VAL A 446 -24.11 3.32 11.56
C VAL A 446 -23.87 2.47 10.33
N ALA A 447 -24.40 2.91 9.19
CA ALA A 447 -24.16 2.28 7.89
C ALA A 447 -23.51 3.29 6.96
N ASN A 448 -22.37 2.91 6.34
CA ASN A 448 -21.67 3.74 5.40
C ASN A 448 -21.62 3.03 4.04
N TRP A 449 -21.72 3.81 2.99
CA TRP A 449 -21.57 3.38 1.61
C TRP A 449 -20.77 4.43 0.84
N SER A 450 -19.85 3.97 -0.04
CA SER A 450 -19.07 4.86 -0.89
C SER A 450 -18.80 4.23 -2.25
N THR A 451 -18.76 5.07 -3.27
CA THR A 451 -18.38 4.71 -4.63
C THR A 451 -17.55 5.81 -5.25
N PHE A 452 -16.62 5.44 -6.12
CA PHE A 452 -15.91 6.38 -6.98
C PHE A 452 -15.46 5.70 -8.28
N LYS A 453 -15.21 6.55 -9.28
CA LYS A 453 -14.64 6.14 -10.56
C LYS A 453 -13.59 7.18 -10.97
N GLU A 454 -12.40 6.71 -11.33
CA GLU A 454 -11.34 7.56 -11.90
C GLU A 454 -11.21 7.30 -13.40
N THR A 455 -11.16 8.38 -14.17
CA THR A 455 -11.05 8.34 -15.64
C THR A 455 -9.94 9.27 -16.11
N TYR A 456 -9.37 8.99 -17.28
CA TYR A 456 -8.46 9.91 -17.95
C TYR A 456 -9.24 11.13 -18.44
N LYS A 457 -9.00 12.31 -17.85
CA LYS A 457 -9.61 13.56 -18.26
C LYS A 457 -8.85 14.23 -19.41
N ASP A 458 -7.54 14.16 -19.36
CA ASP A 458 -6.63 14.70 -20.37
C ASP A 458 -5.49 13.70 -20.55
N LEU A 459 -5.47 13.05 -21.70
CA LEU A 459 -4.50 12.05 -22.08
C LEU A 459 -3.86 12.49 -23.41
N PRO A 460 -2.56 12.85 -23.41
CA PRO A 460 -1.89 13.23 -24.66
C PRO A 460 -1.96 12.12 -25.71
N SER A 461 -2.16 12.46 -26.98
CA SER A 461 -2.41 11.50 -28.06
C SER A 461 -1.29 10.46 -28.25
N ASN A 462 -0.05 10.79 -27.89
CA ASN A 462 1.07 9.85 -27.90
C ASN A 462 1.01 8.78 -26.79
N PHE A 463 0.05 8.89 -25.86
CA PHE A 463 -0.24 7.88 -24.82
C PHE A 463 -1.48 7.06 -25.13
N GLU A 464 -2.33 7.53 -26.03
CA GLU A 464 -3.45 6.73 -26.48
C GLU A 464 -2.97 5.45 -27.18
N SER A 465 -3.59 4.36 -26.84
CA SER A 465 -3.32 3.04 -27.40
C SER A 465 -4.63 2.26 -27.45
N TYR A 466 -4.63 1.07 -28.04
CA TYR A 466 -5.83 0.22 -28.00
C TYR A 466 -6.30 -0.12 -26.57
N GLN A 467 -5.47 0.12 -25.55
CA GLN A 467 -5.78 -0.12 -24.16
C GLN A 467 -6.32 1.12 -23.43
N PHE A 468 -5.85 2.31 -23.79
CA PHE A 468 -6.08 3.54 -23.05
C PHE A 468 -6.50 4.68 -23.99
N HIS A 469 -7.66 5.27 -23.69
CA HIS A 469 -8.19 6.45 -24.39
C HIS A 469 -8.64 7.49 -23.35
N GLN A 470 -8.76 8.72 -23.79
CA GLN A 470 -9.39 9.76 -22.99
C GLN A 470 -10.84 9.34 -22.63
N GLY A 471 -11.23 9.52 -21.36
CA GLY A 471 -12.53 9.08 -20.83
C GLY A 471 -12.55 7.65 -20.29
N ASP A 472 -11.56 6.85 -20.58
CA ASP A 472 -11.42 5.49 -20.03
C ASP A 472 -11.14 5.51 -18.52
N ARG A 473 -11.53 4.45 -17.83
CA ARG A 473 -11.08 4.18 -16.45
C ARG A 473 -9.57 4.00 -16.42
N VAL A 474 -8.90 4.59 -15.42
CA VAL A 474 -7.44 4.46 -15.24
C VAL A 474 -7.03 3.10 -14.70
N ASP A 475 -7.96 2.38 -14.09
CA ASP A 475 -7.76 1.10 -13.41
C ASP A 475 -8.15 -0.12 -14.26
N LYS A 476 -8.31 0.05 -15.58
CA LYS A 476 -8.50 -1.06 -16.52
C LYS A 476 -7.32 -2.03 -16.43
N ILE A 477 -7.62 -3.32 -16.37
CA ILE A 477 -6.64 -4.39 -16.39
C ILE A 477 -6.66 -5.06 -17.76
N TYR A 478 -5.48 -5.12 -18.37
CA TYR A 478 -5.23 -5.86 -19.60
C TYR A 478 -4.24 -6.98 -19.31
N SER A 479 -4.57 -8.18 -19.74
CA SER A 479 -3.72 -9.36 -19.51
C SER A 479 -3.78 -10.34 -20.66
N GLY A 480 -2.84 -11.30 -20.67
CA GLY A 480 -2.88 -12.43 -21.59
C GLY A 480 -4.13 -13.28 -21.33
N VAL A 481 -4.79 -13.69 -22.39
CA VAL A 481 -5.91 -14.63 -22.35
C VAL A 481 -5.70 -15.70 -23.42
N THR A 482 -6.24 -16.90 -23.18
CA THR A 482 -6.19 -17.99 -24.14
C THR A 482 -7.13 -17.76 -25.32
N ALA A 483 -6.73 -18.24 -26.49
CA ALA A 483 -7.62 -18.31 -27.64
C ALA A 483 -8.75 -19.29 -27.38
N LYS A 484 -9.99 -18.90 -27.69
CA LYS A 484 -11.19 -19.72 -27.43
C LYS A 484 -12.06 -19.85 -28.66
N THR A 485 -12.78 -20.95 -28.73
CA THR A 485 -13.89 -21.15 -29.68
C THR A 485 -15.09 -20.27 -29.29
N ALA A 486 -16.10 -20.19 -30.15
CA ALA A 486 -17.31 -19.43 -29.88
C ALA A 486 -18.12 -19.92 -28.66
N ASP A 487 -17.99 -21.20 -28.33
CA ASP A 487 -18.59 -21.84 -27.14
C ASP A 487 -17.67 -21.85 -25.92
N GLY A 488 -16.52 -21.17 -25.98
CA GLY A 488 -15.62 -20.91 -24.86
C GLY A 488 -14.56 -21.98 -24.58
N GLN A 489 -14.42 -23.01 -25.43
CA GLN A 489 -13.38 -24.01 -25.26
C GLN A 489 -12.00 -23.45 -25.62
N VAL A 490 -10.98 -23.80 -24.84
CA VAL A 490 -9.57 -23.40 -25.09
C VAL A 490 -9.06 -24.06 -26.36
N ILE A 491 -8.44 -23.27 -27.23
CA ILE A 491 -7.77 -23.74 -28.45
C ILE A 491 -6.32 -24.06 -28.12
N ASN A 492 -5.91 -25.32 -28.33
CA ASN A 492 -4.55 -25.80 -28.11
C ASN A 492 -3.78 -25.93 -29.43
N ASN A 493 -2.47 -25.84 -29.37
CA ASN A 493 -1.58 -26.16 -30.46
C ASN A 493 -1.43 -27.70 -30.64
N SER A 494 -0.71 -28.15 -31.67
CA SER A 494 -0.49 -29.57 -31.92
C SER A 494 0.27 -30.33 -30.81
N ALA A 495 1.01 -29.61 -29.97
CA ALA A 495 1.72 -30.18 -28.81
C ALA A 495 0.88 -30.16 -27.53
N GLY A 496 -0.40 -29.75 -27.60
CA GLY A 496 -1.32 -29.78 -26.46
C GLY A 496 -1.25 -28.57 -25.53
N TYR A 497 -0.52 -27.51 -25.88
CA TYR A 497 -0.44 -26.29 -25.07
C TYR A 497 -1.49 -25.27 -25.52
N PRO A 498 -2.10 -24.52 -24.60
CA PRO A 498 -3.00 -23.44 -24.92
C PRO A 498 -2.35 -22.38 -25.82
N ILE A 499 -3.09 -21.92 -26.84
CA ILE A 499 -2.69 -20.79 -27.69
C ILE A 499 -3.13 -19.50 -27.00
N TYR A 500 -2.23 -18.54 -26.86
CA TYR A 500 -2.53 -17.23 -26.32
C TYR A 500 -2.80 -16.22 -27.43
N LEU A 501 -3.69 -15.25 -27.17
CA LEU A 501 -3.86 -14.11 -28.04
C LEU A 501 -2.55 -13.28 -28.05
N PRO A 502 -2.14 -12.74 -29.22
CA PRO A 502 -0.85 -12.05 -29.36
C PRO A 502 -0.79 -10.70 -28.62
N LYS A 503 -1.94 -10.18 -28.18
CA LYS A 503 -2.04 -8.95 -27.42
C LYS A 503 -2.92 -9.13 -26.19
N ALA A 504 -2.60 -8.41 -25.12
CA ALA A 504 -3.37 -8.40 -23.90
C ALA A 504 -4.81 -7.92 -24.15
N GLN A 505 -5.79 -8.55 -23.51
CA GLN A 505 -7.21 -8.23 -23.61
C GLN A 505 -7.69 -7.56 -22.31
N TYR A 506 -8.78 -6.79 -22.41
CA TYR A 506 -9.44 -6.24 -21.23
C TYR A 506 -10.09 -7.37 -20.42
N VAL A 507 -9.69 -7.49 -19.14
CA VAL A 507 -10.13 -8.57 -18.25
C VAL A 507 -10.86 -8.06 -17.00
N GLY A 508 -11.01 -6.76 -16.88
CA GLY A 508 -11.70 -6.13 -15.75
C GLY A 508 -11.04 -4.84 -15.28
N HIS A 509 -11.40 -4.39 -14.11
CA HIS A 509 -10.85 -3.19 -13.48
C HIS A 509 -10.46 -3.47 -12.02
N ALA A 510 -9.49 -2.70 -11.50
CA ALA A 510 -8.87 -2.99 -10.22
C ALA A 510 -9.68 -2.47 -9.01
N ASP A 511 -10.30 -1.31 -9.11
CA ASP A 511 -11.05 -0.71 -8.00
C ASP A 511 -12.40 -1.40 -7.82
N ALA A 512 -12.86 -1.49 -6.59
CA ALA A 512 -14.22 -1.93 -6.30
C ALA A 512 -15.24 -0.91 -6.86
N ASP A 513 -16.41 -1.39 -7.27
CA ASP A 513 -17.49 -0.52 -7.72
C ASP A 513 -18.06 0.30 -6.55
N TRP A 514 -18.13 -0.31 -5.36
CA TRP A 514 -18.51 0.35 -4.12
C TRP A 514 -18.01 -0.40 -2.89
N SER A 515 -17.96 0.30 -1.77
CA SER A 515 -17.63 -0.24 -0.46
C SER A 515 -18.71 0.10 0.55
N TRP A 516 -18.81 -0.72 1.61
CA TRP A 516 -19.83 -0.56 2.63
C TRP A 516 -19.32 -1.00 4.00
N SER A 517 -19.94 -0.44 5.04
CA SER A 517 -19.78 -0.93 6.39
C SER A 517 -21.07 -0.74 7.18
N VAL A 518 -21.32 -1.65 8.13
CA VAL A 518 -22.44 -1.55 9.06
C VAL A 518 -21.92 -1.86 10.46
N TYR A 519 -21.99 -0.87 11.32
CA TYR A 519 -21.66 -0.97 12.75
C TYR A 519 -22.95 -0.97 13.57
N ASN A 520 -23.06 -1.92 14.51
CA ASN A 520 -24.16 -2.01 15.46
C ASN A 520 -23.64 -2.00 16.88
N LYS A 521 -24.33 -1.27 17.75
CA LYS A 521 -24.04 -1.24 19.18
C LYS A 521 -25.33 -1.35 19.98
N PHE A 522 -25.34 -2.33 20.86
CA PHE A 522 -26.43 -2.59 21.81
C PHE A 522 -25.93 -2.31 23.24
N ASN A 523 -26.70 -1.57 24.01
CA ASN A 523 -26.41 -1.31 25.42
C ASN A 523 -27.62 -1.72 26.25
N TYR A 524 -27.39 -2.57 27.25
CA TYR A 524 -28.39 -3.00 28.19
C TYR A 524 -27.82 -3.10 29.59
N LYS A 525 -28.25 -2.22 30.51
CA LYS A 525 -27.69 -2.10 31.85
C LYS A 525 -26.17 -1.98 31.83
N ALA A 526 -25.44 -2.91 32.46
CA ALA A 526 -23.97 -2.93 32.52
C ALA A 526 -23.30 -3.56 31.26
N TRP A 527 -24.07 -4.09 30.33
CA TRP A 527 -23.58 -4.78 29.14
C TRP A 527 -23.61 -3.88 27.93
N SER A 528 -22.54 -3.94 27.12
CA SER A 528 -22.49 -3.41 25.76
C SER A 528 -22.06 -4.51 24.81
N PHE A 529 -22.77 -4.67 23.69
CA PHE A 529 -22.40 -5.56 22.60
C PHE A 529 -22.31 -4.76 21.32
N ALA A 530 -21.16 -4.81 20.67
CA ALA A 530 -20.92 -4.12 19.40
C ALA A 530 -20.35 -5.08 18.37
N PHE A 531 -20.73 -4.91 17.11
CA PHE A 531 -20.12 -5.61 16.00
C PHE A 531 -20.12 -4.77 14.73
N GLN A 532 -19.15 -5.03 13.86
CA GLN A 532 -19.00 -4.37 12.59
C GLN A 532 -18.82 -5.37 11.47
N PHE A 533 -19.65 -5.23 10.43
CA PHE A 533 -19.42 -5.81 9.12
C PHE A 533 -18.92 -4.73 8.16
N ASP A 534 -18.02 -5.12 7.29
CA ASP A 534 -17.61 -4.31 6.14
C ASP A 534 -17.35 -5.18 4.92
N GLY A 535 -17.29 -4.54 3.76
CA GLY A 535 -17.04 -5.24 2.52
C GLY A 535 -16.87 -4.32 1.32
N LYS A 536 -16.50 -4.95 0.22
CA LYS A 536 -16.38 -4.32 -1.11
C LYS A 536 -17.14 -5.17 -2.12
N VAL A 537 -17.60 -4.55 -3.19
CA VAL A 537 -18.27 -5.21 -4.31
C VAL A 537 -17.64 -4.74 -5.60
N GLY A 538 -17.37 -5.69 -6.51
CA GLY A 538 -16.73 -5.43 -7.80
C GLY A 538 -15.21 -5.34 -7.72
N GLY A 539 -14.62 -5.05 -8.87
CA GLY A 539 -13.18 -5.11 -9.08
C GLY A 539 -12.65 -6.55 -9.21
N VAL A 540 -11.49 -6.68 -9.82
CA VAL A 540 -10.80 -7.97 -9.98
C VAL A 540 -9.35 -7.87 -9.54
N VAL A 541 -8.79 -9.00 -9.13
CA VAL A 541 -7.38 -9.15 -8.77
C VAL A 541 -6.85 -10.46 -9.29
N GLN A 542 -5.56 -10.52 -9.64
CA GLN A 542 -4.92 -11.80 -9.93
C GLN A 542 -4.50 -12.48 -8.63
N ASP A 543 -4.89 -13.73 -8.45
CA ASP A 543 -4.37 -14.59 -7.39
C ASP A 543 -2.94 -15.04 -7.73
N ARG A 544 -2.00 -14.23 -7.31
CA ARG A 544 -0.58 -14.52 -7.55
C ARG A 544 -0.03 -15.59 -6.63
N VAL A 545 -0.62 -15.79 -5.47
CA VAL A 545 -0.23 -16.89 -4.58
C VAL A 545 -0.56 -18.21 -5.26
N MET A 546 -1.78 -18.35 -5.76
CA MET A 546 -2.18 -19.50 -6.57
C MET A 546 -1.29 -19.66 -7.80
N ARG A 547 -1.18 -18.58 -8.62
CA ARG A 547 -0.37 -18.59 -9.84
C ARG A 547 1.06 -19.06 -9.56
N LYS A 548 1.75 -18.39 -8.63
CA LYS A 548 3.13 -18.73 -8.29
C LYS A 548 3.25 -20.07 -7.56
N GLY A 549 2.29 -20.45 -6.73
CA GLY A 549 2.26 -21.73 -6.07
C GLY A 549 2.11 -22.90 -7.05
N ILE A 550 1.38 -22.71 -8.16
CA ILE A 550 1.31 -23.74 -9.21
C ILE A 550 2.60 -23.75 -10.02
N GLU A 551 3.15 -22.59 -10.39
CA GLU A 551 4.46 -22.49 -11.05
C GLU A 551 5.57 -23.16 -10.20
N GLY A 552 5.56 -22.93 -8.88
CA GLY A 552 6.55 -23.47 -7.94
C GLY A 552 6.24 -24.87 -7.39
N GLY A 553 5.05 -25.42 -7.67
CA GLY A 553 4.66 -26.76 -7.21
C GLY A 553 4.12 -26.84 -5.77
N SER A 554 3.87 -25.72 -5.11
CA SER A 554 3.32 -25.68 -3.74
C SER A 554 1.79 -25.72 -3.68
N ASN A 555 1.10 -25.45 -4.79
CA ASN A 555 -0.35 -25.51 -4.83
C ASN A 555 -0.83 -26.96 -4.95
N ILE A 556 -1.89 -27.30 -4.20
CA ILE A 556 -2.46 -28.66 -4.17
C ILE A 556 -2.90 -29.16 -5.56
N PHE A 557 -3.27 -28.25 -6.47
CA PHE A 557 -3.61 -28.58 -7.86
C PHE A 557 -2.50 -29.35 -8.57
N THR A 558 -1.22 -29.08 -8.24
CA THR A 558 -0.06 -29.71 -8.90
C THR A 558 0.15 -31.18 -8.53
N VAL A 559 -0.50 -31.66 -7.48
CA VAL A 559 -0.39 -33.04 -6.97
C VAL A 559 -1.71 -33.81 -7.03
N GLN A 560 -2.76 -33.23 -7.59
CA GLN A 560 -4.10 -33.84 -7.69
C GLN A 560 -4.55 -34.04 -9.13
N GLY A 561 -5.51 -34.93 -9.34
CA GLY A 561 -6.12 -35.21 -10.63
C GLY A 561 -5.13 -35.63 -11.72
N ALA A 562 -5.44 -35.32 -12.97
CA ALA A 562 -4.62 -35.67 -14.12
C ALA A 562 -3.25 -35.00 -14.12
N VAL A 563 -3.17 -33.76 -13.61
CA VAL A 563 -1.89 -33.03 -13.47
C VAL A 563 -0.98 -33.74 -12.46
N GLY A 564 -1.51 -34.14 -11.30
CA GLY A 564 -0.74 -34.86 -10.30
C GLY A 564 -0.22 -36.21 -10.78
N VAL A 565 -1.05 -36.94 -11.54
CA VAL A 565 -0.64 -38.23 -12.16
C VAL A 565 0.50 -38.01 -13.16
N ALA A 566 0.38 -37.00 -14.03
CA ALA A 566 1.41 -36.69 -15.01
C ALA A 566 2.71 -36.22 -14.34
N ARG A 567 2.63 -35.43 -13.28
CA ARG A 567 3.79 -35.00 -12.48
C ARG A 567 4.51 -36.18 -11.83
N ALA A 568 3.76 -37.10 -11.22
CA ALA A 568 4.35 -38.30 -10.61
C ALA A 568 5.04 -39.17 -11.66
N TYR A 569 4.43 -39.34 -12.84
CA TYR A 569 5.03 -40.06 -13.95
C TYR A 569 6.32 -39.39 -14.44
N GLU A 570 6.29 -38.09 -14.66
CA GLU A 570 7.45 -37.29 -15.08
C GLU A 570 8.59 -37.42 -14.04
N ALA A 571 8.30 -37.26 -12.75
CA ALA A 571 9.30 -37.38 -11.69
C ALA A 571 10.01 -38.75 -11.68
N ALA A 572 9.30 -39.82 -12.03
CA ALA A 572 9.85 -41.16 -12.11
C ALA A 572 10.66 -41.43 -13.39
N HIS A 573 10.35 -40.74 -14.51
CA HIS A 573 10.80 -41.12 -15.84
C HIS A 573 11.55 -40.03 -16.61
N TYR A 574 11.67 -38.79 -16.11
CA TYR A 574 12.21 -37.68 -16.89
C TYR A 574 13.65 -37.85 -17.37
N ASN A 575 14.42 -38.74 -16.71
CA ASN A 575 15.79 -39.14 -17.09
C ASN A 575 15.86 -40.30 -18.10
N ASP A 576 14.73 -40.92 -18.42
CA ASP A 576 14.70 -42.04 -19.34
C ASP A 576 15.02 -41.61 -20.77
N PRO A 577 15.83 -42.35 -21.53
CA PRO A 577 16.10 -42.06 -22.92
C PRO A 577 14.80 -42.01 -23.74
N GLY A 578 14.53 -40.84 -24.39
CA GLY A 578 13.34 -40.65 -25.20
C GLY A 578 12.07 -40.39 -24.39
N PHE A 579 12.19 -39.89 -23.17
CA PHE A 579 11.05 -39.52 -22.32
C PHE A 579 9.96 -38.79 -23.10
N LYS A 580 8.72 -39.15 -22.84
CA LYS A 580 7.51 -38.44 -23.32
C LYS A 580 6.54 -38.29 -22.19
N GLY A 581 5.95 -37.11 -22.07
CA GLY A 581 4.89 -36.84 -21.12
C GLY A 581 3.61 -37.64 -21.38
N THR A 582 2.68 -37.56 -20.44
CA THR A 582 1.39 -38.29 -20.51
C THR A 582 0.16 -37.40 -20.43
N TYR A 583 0.34 -36.12 -20.19
CA TYR A 583 -0.77 -35.19 -19.96
C TYR A 583 -1.36 -34.68 -21.27
N VAL A 584 -2.69 -34.72 -21.38
CA VAL A 584 -3.47 -34.10 -22.45
C VAL A 584 -4.38 -33.07 -21.78
N GLY A 585 -4.15 -31.77 -22.12
CA GLY A 585 -4.97 -30.67 -21.60
C GLY A 585 -6.40 -30.66 -22.17
N GLU A 586 -7.30 -30.03 -21.45
CA GLU A 586 -8.68 -29.83 -21.89
C GLU A 586 -8.75 -28.88 -23.08
N GLY A 587 -9.86 -28.94 -23.85
CA GLY A 587 -10.15 -28.07 -24.98
C GLY A 587 -10.05 -28.76 -26.34
N VAL A 588 -9.76 -27.97 -27.38
CA VAL A 588 -9.82 -28.40 -28.79
C VAL A 588 -8.53 -28.06 -29.51
N GLN A 589 -8.33 -28.72 -30.67
CA GLN A 589 -7.31 -28.39 -31.65
C GLN A 589 -7.95 -28.03 -33.00
N ILE A 590 -7.26 -27.22 -33.82
CA ILE A 590 -7.72 -26.93 -35.15
C ILE A 590 -7.51 -28.17 -36.05
N SER A 591 -8.60 -28.67 -36.65
CA SER A 591 -8.61 -29.93 -37.39
C SER A 591 -8.52 -29.75 -38.93
N ASN A 592 -8.80 -28.54 -39.44
CA ASN A 592 -8.81 -28.30 -40.87
C ASN A 592 -7.49 -27.67 -41.43
N GLY A 593 -6.44 -27.63 -40.61
CA GLY A 593 -5.10 -27.14 -41.01
C GLY A 593 -5.01 -25.63 -41.26
N LYS A 594 -6.07 -24.87 -40.99
CA LYS A 594 -6.05 -23.40 -41.17
C LYS A 594 -5.34 -22.73 -39.99
N ALA A 595 -4.55 -21.72 -40.29
CA ALA A 595 -3.94 -20.89 -39.26
C ALA A 595 -4.95 -19.88 -38.69
N ILE A 596 -4.77 -19.51 -37.42
CA ILE A 596 -5.51 -18.41 -36.78
C ILE A 596 -4.99 -17.10 -37.38
N THR A 597 -5.91 -16.20 -37.75
CA THR A 597 -5.59 -14.82 -38.10
C THR A 597 -6.10 -13.86 -37.03
N TYR A 598 -5.34 -12.80 -36.80
CA TYR A 598 -5.60 -11.85 -35.72
C TYR A 598 -5.73 -10.43 -36.31
N ASP A 599 -6.57 -9.64 -35.65
CA ASP A 599 -6.57 -8.19 -35.86
C ASP A 599 -5.20 -7.61 -35.39
N PRO A 600 -4.49 -6.87 -36.24
CA PRO A 600 -3.13 -6.39 -35.94
C PRO A 600 -3.11 -5.36 -34.79
N THR A 601 -4.23 -4.67 -34.54
CA THR A 601 -4.33 -3.65 -33.50
C THR A 601 -4.71 -4.25 -32.16
N THR A 602 -5.73 -5.12 -32.12
CA THR A 602 -6.32 -5.63 -30.88
C THR A 602 -5.87 -7.05 -30.53
N GLY A 603 -5.34 -7.82 -31.51
CA GLY A 603 -4.96 -9.21 -31.30
C GLY A 603 -6.14 -10.19 -31.23
N VAL A 604 -7.37 -9.74 -31.50
CA VAL A 604 -8.58 -10.60 -31.51
C VAL A 604 -8.58 -11.49 -32.76
N ILE A 605 -9.10 -12.72 -32.62
CA ILE A 605 -9.21 -13.67 -33.74
C ILE A 605 -10.23 -13.14 -34.77
N THR A 606 -9.83 -13.08 -36.04
CA THR A 606 -10.67 -12.55 -37.12
C THR A 606 -11.33 -13.64 -37.98
N ASN A 607 -10.82 -14.87 -37.96
CA ASN A 607 -11.28 -15.97 -38.82
C ASN A 607 -11.89 -17.14 -38.05
N LEU A 608 -12.40 -16.94 -36.83
CA LEU A 608 -12.89 -18.02 -35.98
C LEU A 608 -13.94 -18.91 -36.68
N SER A 609 -14.83 -18.32 -37.47
CA SER A 609 -15.87 -19.05 -38.19
C SER A 609 -15.33 -19.95 -39.35
N ALA A 610 -14.09 -19.71 -39.79
CA ALA A 610 -13.45 -20.51 -40.83
C ALA A 610 -12.64 -21.69 -40.28
N LEU A 611 -12.47 -21.76 -38.95
CA LEU A 611 -11.74 -22.82 -38.26
C LEU A 611 -12.69 -23.98 -37.93
N GLN A 612 -12.19 -25.21 -38.05
CA GLN A 612 -12.88 -26.41 -37.57
C GLN A 612 -12.07 -27.01 -36.42
N PHE A 613 -12.78 -27.57 -35.47
CA PHE A 613 -12.17 -28.04 -34.22
C PHE A 613 -12.45 -29.52 -33.99
N SER A 614 -11.47 -30.20 -33.40
CA SER A 614 -11.60 -31.52 -32.81
C SER A 614 -11.10 -31.52 -31.37
N LYS A 615 -11.45 -32.56 -30.60
CA LYS A 615 -10.95 -32.72 -29.25
C LYS A 615 -9.42 -32.67 -29.23
N ASN A 616 -8.84 -32.00 -28.23
CA ASN A 616 -7.39 -32.00 -28.03
C ASN A 616 -6.85 -33.42 -27.82
N THR A 617 -5.84 -33.81 -28.56
CA THR A 617 -5.08 -35.07 -28.44
C THR A 617 -3.59 -34.85 -28.28
N GLY A 618 -3.16 -33.58 -28.25
CA GLY A 618 -1.77 -33.21 -28.07
C GLY A 618 -1.28 -33.59 -26.67
N VAL A 619 -0.18 -34.32 -26.61
CA VAL A 619 0.45 -34.73 -25.35
C VAL A 619 1.51 -33.71 -24.98
N VAL A 620 1.36 -33.13 -23.80
CA VAL A 620 2.35 -32.21 -23.22
C VAL A 620 3.56 -33.00 -22.77
N ASN A 621 4.75 -32.58 -23.21
CA ASN A 621 5.97 -33.30 -22.90
C ASN A 621 6.42 -33.10 -21.44
N TYR A 622 6.38 -31.86 -20.96
CA TYR A 622 6.71 -31.53 -19.57
C TYR A 622 5.55 -30.84 -18.90
N ILE A 623 5.09 -31.39 -17.77
CA ILE A 623 3.93 -30.83 -17.06
C ILE A 623 4.23 -29.42 -16.53
N GLN A 624 5.48 -29.13 -16.16
CA GLN A 624 5.91 -27.80 -15.71
C GLN A 624 5.71 -26.74 -16.79
N ASP A 625 6.00 -27.06 -18.05
CA ASP A 625 5.80 -26.11 -19.17
C ASP A 625 4.30 -25.82 -19.38
N TYR A 626 3.47 -26.86 -19.25
CA TYR A 626 2.03 -26.70 -19.34
C TYR A 626 1.49 -25.80 -18.21
N VAL A 627 1.81 -26.11 -16.96
CA VAL A 627 1.31 -25.32 -15.81
C VAL A 627 1.87 -23.90 -15.81
N SER A 628 3.09 -23.70 -16.27
CA SER A 628 3.68 -22.37 -16.42
C SER A 628 2.93 -21.54 -17.50
N SER A 629 2.57 -22.17 -18.63
CA SER A 629 1.79 -21.48 -19.68
C SER A 629 0.37 -21.19 -19.24
N PHE A 630 -0.29 -22.13 -18.58
CA PHE A 630 -1.64 -21.96 -18.04
C PHE A 630 -1.78 -20.73 -17.11
N PHE A 631 -0.68 -20.35 -16.41
CA PHE A 631 -0.70 -19.22 -15.48
C PHE A 631 -0.53 -17.86 -16.10
N ASN A 632 -0.20 -17.74 -17.36
CA ASN A 632 -0.27 -16.48 -18.10
C ASN A 632 -1.70 -16.08 -18.44
N ASP A 633 -2.66 -16.99 -18.28
CA ASP A 633 -4.08 -16.70 -18.48
C ASP A 633 -4.69 -16.07 -17.21
N PHE A 634 -5.07 -14.80 -17.32
CA PHE A 634 -5.71 -14.08 -16.24
C PHE A 634 -7.06 -14.68 -15.84
N GLU A 635 -7.82 -15.25 -16.76
CA GLU A 635 -9.14 -15.83 -16.46
C GLU A 635 -9.04 -16.99 -15.48
N HIS A 636 -7.98 -17.81 -15.58
CA HIS A 636 -7.74 -18.92 -14.65
C HIS A 636 -7.23 -18.47 -13.29
N THR A 637 -6.59 -17.32 -13.21
CA THR A 637 -5.93 -16.83 -12.00
C THR A 637 -6.57 -15.58 -11.41
N SER A 638 -7.61 -15.02 -12.05
CA SER A 638 -8.28 -13.83 -11.54
C SER A 638 -9.46 -14.14 -10.64
N VAL A 639 -9.77 -13.17 -9.80
CA VAL A 639 -10.87 -13.19 -8.86
C VAL A 639 -11.55 -11.89 -8.71
N SER A 640 -12.84 -11.96 -8.40
CA SER A 640 -13.59 -10.82 -7.90
C SER A 640 -13.07 -10.36 -6.55
N LYS A 641 -12.89 -9.05 -6.37
CA LYS A 641 -12.58 -8.42 -5.09
C LYS A 641 -13.81 -8.25 -4.18
N THR A 642 -14.93 -8.87 -4.53
CA THR A 642 -16.14 -8.85 -3.70
C THR A 642 -15.94 -9.67 -2.44
N TYR A 643 -16.17 -9.05 -1.28
CA TYR A 643 -16.15 -9.73 0.01
C TYR A 643 -17.04 -9.03 1.03
N GLY A 644 -17.39 -9.77 2.10
CA GLY A 644 -17.95 -9.27 3.35
C GLY A 644 -17.18 -9.86 4.54
N LYS A 645 -16.94 -9.06 5.58
CA LYS A 645 -16.13 -9.46 6.73
C LYS A 645 -16.78 -9.04 8.03
N LEU A 646 -16.88 -9.96 9.00
CA LEU A 646 -17.13 -9.59 10.39
C LEU A 646 -15.82 -9.09 10.99
N ARG A 647 -15.63 -7.76 10.90
CA ARG A 647 -14.38 -7.07 11.22
C ARG A 647 -14.05 -7.10 12.70
N GLU A 648 -15.04 -6.80 13.52
CA GLU A 648 -14.86 -6.73 14.97
C GLU A 648 -16.14 -7.13 15.69
N VAL A 649 -15.98 -7.79 16.82
CA VAL A 649 -17.00 -8.02 17.85
C VAL A 649 -16.43 -7.62 19.17
N VAL A 650 -17.16 -6.79 19.94
CA VAL A 650 -16.78 -6.35 21.26
C VAL A 650 -17.93 -6.59 22.24
N ILE A 651 -17.66 -7.32 23.30
CA ILE A 651 -18.59 -7.51 24.43
C ILE A 651 -17.98 -6.87 25.65
N THR A 652 -18.61 -5.84 26.20
CA THR A 652 -18.11 -5.09 27.35
C THR A 652 -19.06 -5.26 28.52
N TYR A 653 -18.47 -5.50 29.69
CA TYR A 653 -19.17 -5.46 30.95
C TYR A 653 -18.58 -4.35 31.84
N SER A 654 -19.43 -3.38 32.24
CA SER A 654 -19.05 -2.32 33.17
C SER A 654 -19.34 -2.80 34.60
N LEU A 655 -18.29 -2.90 35.42
CA LEU A 655 -18.44 -3.36 36.79
C LEU A 655 -19.31 -2.36 37.60
N PRO A 656 -20.33 -2.85 38.30
CA PRO A 656 -21.11 -2.01 39.21
C PRO A 656 -20.23 -1.39 40.30
N LYS A 657 -20.58 -0.18 40.69
CA LYS A 657 -19.79 0.57 41.69
C LYS A 657 -19.71 -0.12 43.06
N GLU A 658 -20.68 -0.96 43.33
CA GLU A 658 -20.74 -1.81 44.52
C GLU A 658 -19.59 -2.83 44.58
N LEU A 659 -19.18 -3.36 43.42
CA LEU A 659 -18.06 -4.31 43.28
C LEU A 659 -16.70 -3.61 43.30
N ILE A 660 -16.65 -2.36 42.86
CA ILE A 660 -15.40 -1.56 42.86
C ILE A 660 -15.10 -1.02 44.25
N GLY A 661 -16.13 -0.91 45.11
CA GLY A 661 -16.05 -0.32 46.43
C GLY A 661 -16.40 1.17 46.48
N LYS A 662 -17.36 1.56 47.29
CA LYS A 662 -17.89 2.95 47.37
C LYS A 662 -16.85 4.01 47.76
N LYS A 663 -15.76 3.63 48.42
CA LYS A 663 -14.64 4.50 48.81
C LYS A 663 -13.39 4.35 47.95
N SER A 664 -13.48 3.58 46.85
CA SER A 664 -12.35 3.40 45.93
C SER A 664 -12.08 4.69 45.17
N PHE A 665 -10.81 5.00 44.96
CA PHE A 665 -10.36 6.05 44.03
C PHE A 665 -10.62 5.69 42.55
N ILE A 666 -10.97 4.42 42.29
CA ILE A 666 -11.39 3.97 40.97
C ILE A 666 -12.85 4.36 40.75
N SER A 667 -13.10 5.14 39.69
CA SER A 667 -14.45 5.61 39.37
C SER A 667 -15.21 4.65 38.44
N LYS A 668 -14.50 3.91 37.57
CA LYS A 668 -15.10 2.98 36.61
C LYS A 668 -14.12 1.85 36.23
N VAL A 669 -14.65 0.65 36.02
CA VAL A 669 -13.90 -0.48 35.44
C VAL A 669 -14.76 -1.12 34.37
N ASP A 670 -14.24 -1.17 33.14
CA ASP A 670 -14.86 -1.90 32.04
C ASP A 670 -13.95 -3.07 31.65
N VAL A 671 -14.52 -4.24 31.50
CA VAL A 671 -13.86 -5.44 30.94
C VAL A 671 -14.48 -5.77 29.62
N SER A 672 -13.67 -5.84 28.58
CA SER A 672 -14.15 -6.13 27.22
C SER A 672 -13.47 -7.37 26.65
N LEU A 673 -14.25 -8.25 26.04
CA LEU A 673 -13.78 -9.30 25.15
C LEU A 673 -13.83 -8.76 23.73
N VAL A 674 -12.73 -8.87 23.00
CA VAL A 674 -12.59 -8.36 21.64
C VAL A 674 -12.20 -9.52 20.71
N GLY A 675 -12.95 -9.67 19.62
CA GLY A 675 -12.59 -10.57 18.55
C GLY A 675 -12.51 -9.80 17.22
N ARG A 676 -11.47 -10.05 16.43
CA ARG A 676 -11.30 -9.39 15.12
C ARG A 676 -11.11 -10.37 14.01
N ASN A 677 -11.61 -10.01 12.79
CA ASN A 677 -11.57 -10.81 11.58
C ASN A 677 -12.19 -12.21 11.77
N LEU A 678 -13.33 -12.28 12.46
CA LEU A 678 -13.91 -13.55 12.92
C LEU A 678 -14.53 -14.37 11.79
N LEU A 679 -15.25 -13.71 10.88
CA LEU A 679 -15.92 -14.34 9.73
C LEU A 679 -15.54 -13.59 8.46
N TYR A 680 -15.37 -14.35 7.38
CA TYR A 680 -15.01 -13.84 6.09
C TYR A 680 -15.85 -14.52 5.01
N PHE A 681 -16.60 -13.74 4.24
CA PHE A 681 -17.48 -14.18 3.15
C PHE A 681 -16.86 -13.69 1.84
N PHE A 682 -16.57 -14.59 0.93
CA PHE A 682 -15.91 -14.32 -0.34
C PHE A 682 -16.32 -15.38 -1.37
N PRO A 683 -16.08 -15.15 -2.68
CA PRO A 683 -16.36 -16.17 -3.70
C PRO A 683 -15.55 -17.45 -3.45
N ASP A 684 -16.17 -18.61 -3.64
CA ASP A 684 -15.65 -19.95 -3.30
C ASP A 684 -14.26 -20.28 -3.85
N ARG A 685 -13.82 -19.59 -4.87
CA ARG A 685 -12.52 -19.78 -5.54
C ARG A 685 -11.33 -19.35 -4.70
N PHE A 686 -11.51 -18.68 -3.55
CA PHE A 686 -10.47 -18.05 -2.75
C PHE A 686 -10.45 -18.41 -1.29
N LYS A 687 -10.51 -19.69 -0.98
CA LYS A 687 -10.47 -20.17 0.41
C LYS A 687 -9.17 -19.83 1.14
N ASP A 688 -8.10 -19.53 0.40
CA ASP A 688 -6.73 -19.46 0.93
C ASP A 688 -6.16 -18.03 0.97
N MET A 689 -6.91 -17.01 0.55
CA MET A 689 -6.44 -15.64 0.42
C MET A 689 -7.38 -14.61 1.06
N ASP A 690 -6.82 -13.63 1.77
CA ASP A 690 -7.58 -12.47 2.22
C ASP A 690 -7.56 -11.36 1.16
N ILE A 691 -8.60 -11.27 0.35
CA ILE A 691 -8.74 -10.31 -0.75
C ILE A 691 -8.62 -8.84 -0.26
N ASP A 692 -8.99 -8.56 0.98
CA ASP A 692 -8.89 -7.23 1.57
C ASP A 692 -7.44 -6.71 1.64
N GLN A 693 -6.46 -7.59 1.70
CA GLN A 693 -5.04 -7.24 1.67
C GLN A 693 -4.55 -6.78 0.30
N TYR A 694 -5.27 -7.12 -0.78
CA TYR A 694 -4.92 -6.79 -2.16
C TYR A 694 -5.71 -5.56 -2.64
N SER A 695 -5.45 -4.41 -2.01
CA SER A 695 -6.18 -3.17 -2.31
C SER A 695 -5.49 -2.28 -3.36
N GLY A 696 -4.28 -2.62 -3.83
CA GLY A 696 -3.50 -1.79 -4.75
C GLY A 696 -4.01 -1.78 -6.19
N ARG A 697 -3.73 -0.67 -6.91
CA ARG A 697 -3.99 -0.47 -8.34
C ARG A 697 -2.78 -0.87 -9.22
N ASP A 698 -1.80 -1.58 -8.68
CA ASP A 698 -0.47 -1.75 -9.29
C ASP A 698 -0.43 -2.74 -10.48
N TYR A 699 -1.58 -3.03 -11.09
CA TYR A 699 -1.71 -4.05 -12.14
C TYR A 699 -1.14 -3.65 -13.50
N ASN A 700 -1.11 -2.36 -13.79
CA ASN A 700 -0.76 -1.87 -15.13
C ASN A 700 0.69 -1.39 -15.26
N SER A 701 1.46 -1.38 -14.19
CA SER A 701 2.80 -0.79 -14.23
C SER A 701 3.89 -1.71 -14.76
N GLY A 702 3.60 -2.99 -15.04
CA GLY A 702 4.64 -3.97 -15.40
C GLY A 702 5.73 -4.13 -14.33
N ASN A 703 5.64 -3.36 -13.25
CA ASN A 703 6.57 -3.31 -12.12
C ASN A 703 5.94 -3.96 -10.90
N SER A 704 6.32 -5.08 -10.65
CA SER A 704 6.52 -6.02 -9.54
C SER A 704 6.12 -5.66 -8.09
N LYS A 705 5.38 -4.62 -7.78
CA LYS A 705 4.78 -4.42 -6.44
C LYS A 705 3.69 -5.44 -6.12
N GLU A 706 3.19 -6.11 -7.10
CA GLU A 706 2.27 -7.23 -7.03
C GLU A 706 2.85 -8.46 -6.33
N TYR A 707 4.16 -8.52 -6.15
CA TYR A 707 4.88 -9.67 -5.59
C TYR A 707 4.99 -9.65 -4.08
N ASN A 708 4.40 -8.69 -3.40
CA ASN A 708 4.36 -8.69 -1.96
C ASN A 708 3.37 -9.75 -1.48
N LEU A 709 3.87 -10.97 -1.30
CA LEU A 709 3.14 -11.99 -0.57
C LEU A 709 2.91 -11.48 0.84
N GLN A 710 1.66 -11.18 1.13
CA GLN A 710 1.25 -10.75 2.46
C GLN A 710 1.24 -11.97 3.39
N THR A 711 1.57 -11.75 4.66
CA THR A 711 1.30 -12.77 5.66
C THR A 711 -0.21 -13.03 5.74
N PRO A 712 -0.65 -14.29 5.92
CA PRO A 712 -2.07 -14.59 6.06
C PRO A 712 -2.72 -13.73 7.15
N THR A 713 -3.93 -13.24 6.88
CA THR A 713 -4.70 -12.51 7.88
C THR A 713 -5.01 -13.40 9.06
N THR A 714 -4.81 -12.88 10.24
CA THR A 714 -5.06 -13.61 11.49
C THR A 714 -6.38 -13.21 12.10
N ARG A 715 -7.09 -14.17 12.67
CA ARG A 715 -8.13 -13.90 13.68
C ARG A 715 -7.44 -13.53 14.97
N SER A 716 -7.88 -12.50 15.65
CA SER A 716 -7.33 -12.12 16.94
C SER A 716 -8.42 -12.08 18.00
N TYR A 717 -8.06 -12.51 19.19
CA TYR A 717 -8.91 -12.47 20.37
C TYR A 717 -8.14 -11.77 21.48
N GLY A 718 -8.81 -10.92 22.22
CA GLY A 718 -8.19 -10.14 23.28
C GLY A 718 -9.13 -9.78 24.40
N ILE A 719 -8.55 -9.43 25.52
CA ILE A 719 -9.24 -8.85 26.67
C ILE A 719 -8.73 -7.41 26.83
N ASN A 720 -9.65 -6.46 26.93
CA ASN A 720 -9.32 -5.07 27.21
C ASN A 720 -9.87 -4.72 28.60
N LEU A 721 -9.04 -4.14 29.43
CA LEU A 721 -9.38 -3.63 30.76
C LEU A 721 -9.21 -2.10 30.74
N ASN A 722 -10.31 -1.38 30.96
CA ASN A 722 -10.30 0.08 31.07
C ASN A 722 -10.64 0.48 32.50
N ILE A 723 -9.72 1.15 33.18
CA ILE A 723 -9.88 1.62 34.55
C ILE A 723 -9.80 3.15 34.55
N VAL A 724 -10.80 3.78 35.11
CA VAL A 724 -10.86 5.23 35.31
C VAL A 724 -10.75 5.52 36.78
N PHE A 725 -9.81 6.37 37.11
CA PHE A 725 -9.51 6.78 38.50
C PHE A 725 -10.24 8.06 38.89
#